data_b6e733bb87d13a73bdaed2cc1b4d681b
#
_entry.id   b6e733bb87d13a73bdaed2cc1b4d681b
#
_cell.length_a   1.000
_cell.length_b   1.000
_cell.length_c   1.000
_cell.angle_alpha   90.00
_cell.angle_beta   90.00
_cell.angle_gamma   90.00
#
_symmetry.space_group_name_H-M   'P 1'
#
loop_
_entity.id
_entity.type
_entity.pdbx_description
1 polymer ?
#
loop_
_entity_poly.entity_id
_entity_poly.type
_entity_poly.pdbx_seq_one_letter_code
_entity_poly.pdbx_strand_id
1 'polypeptide(L)'
;MKKRMIALMLAGIMVLSVTACGGGGASSKNQNNQDDGESKQVGVEVTEDMQSAPPEDAPVGGQVVVAISPGTLSPDMYGGWSNNATNSGFIGLMSGYALADYNRDYVLDWDPVVVKDHEVIENDDGSKTYRFEINDNLKWSDGSPITAKDYVFSLLLHSSPEFAACEGDATYGWALVGYNDHVQGTTKEFAGVNLLGDYEFSMTISADQLPNYYEMANVAYGPEPLAAIAPGCDVKDDGNGAYLTDGFTEDLIRETLLDPDKGFRYKAPVVCGPYKLKSVDLTTETVELEINEEYLGTYDGTKPHIQTIISKPVADETIRDEFEKGTIDFYSAGTGEKIEAALTKVEEGKLDANYGLVPGTRINEMRYMCDFGPTQFEEVRRAIAYIVDRDEINKQLTGGYGTVVDCYATDATTDFAAIKDDIESELIHYSYDLDKAKQELIDGGWTLNEKGEEYKEGTDKYRYKEVDGELMKLKVEVACCEDDYSKLYNTVIPPEAEKIGMEYKYTSMDFALRINHLNRQGIDEPEYNIFYSSIGIPEILFYWNCFDDDPSLMGSWNVNYISDPELKAIGKEMQKVDPEDIDGFRKLYGKFQLAYNKKLPSLPMGSGVSYMFFNPKLKNFVPRAHVGWGAMVLDAYFEE
;
A
#
# COMPACT_ATOMS: atom_id res chain seq x y z
N MET A 1 11.86 -31.36 -10.01
CA MET A 1 11.53 -32.30 -8.92
C MET A 1 12.22 -31.97 -7.58
N LYS A 2 12.92 -30.82 -7.44
CA LYS A 2 13.53 -30.37 -6.15
C LYS A 2 12.83 -29.14 -5.53
N LYS A 3 11.91 -28.49 -6.22
CA LYS A 3 11.14 -27.32 -5.72
C LYS A 3 9.83 -27.67 -4.99
N ARG A 4 9.44 -28.96 -4.93
CA ARG A 4 8.23 -29.42 -4.23
C ARG A 4 8.47 -29.98 -2.80
N MET A 5 9.70 -29.94 -2.31
CA MET A 5 10.02 -30.47 -0.97
C MET A 5 10.23 -29.38 0.10
N ILE A 6 10.24 -28.11 -0.26
CA ILE A 6 10.46 -27.00 0.70
C ILE A 6 9.12 -26.45 1.25
N ALA A 7 8.03 -26.57 0.49
CA ALA A 7 6.71 -26.12 0.94
C ALA A 7 6.04 -27.02 2.01
N LEU A 8 6.58 -28.20 2.28
CA LEU A 8 6.02 -29.16 3.26
C LEU A 8 6.68 -29.11 4.64
N MET A 9 7.69 -28.25 4.86
CA MET A 9 8.33 -28.08 6.18
C MET A 9 7.87 -26.84 6.96
N LEU A 10 7.18 -25.91 6.35
CA LEU A 10 6.65 -24.71 7.03
C LEU A 10 5.28 -24.88 7.71
N ALA A 11 4.53 -25.92 7.33
CA ALA A 11 3.26 -26.27 7.98
C ALA A 11 3.42 -27.08 9.29
N GLY A 12 4.64 -27.43 9.69
CA GLY A 12 4.93 -28.31 10.83
C GLY A 12 5.34 -27.61 12.13
N ILE A 13 5.55 -26.30 12.13
CA ILE A 13 6.14 -25.60 13.30
C ILE A 13 5.12 -24.74 14.06
N MET A 14 3.92 -24.48 13.55
CA MET A 14 2.88 -23.72 14.25
C MET A 14 1.93 -24.56 15.16
N VAL A 15 2.18 -25.86 15.36
CA VAL A 15 1.31 -26.74 16.19
C VAL A 15 1.93 -27.13 17.55
N LEU A 16 3.08 -26.56 17.95
CA LEU A 16 3.80 -27.04 19.16
C LEU A 16 4.02 -25.99 20.27
N SER A 17 3.14 -25.01 20.43
CA SER A 17 3.23 -24.08 21.58
C SER A 17 1.96 -23.94 22.44
N VAL A 18 1.01 -24.89 22.40
CA VAL A 18 -0.10 -24.91 23.34
C VAL A 18 -0.22 -26.30 23.95
N THR A 19 0.71 -26.68 24.83
CA THR A 19 0.48 -27.71 25.83
C THR A 19 1.44 -27.54 27.02
N ALA A 20 1.00 -26.81 28.01
CA ALA A 20 1.37 -27.05 29.40
C ALA A 20 0.40 -26.31 30.32
N CYS A 21 -0.60 -27.00 30.83
CA CYS A 21 -0.86 -27.19 32.25
C CYS A 21 -2.26 -27.78 32.50
N GLY A 22 -2.26 -28.93 33.16
CA GLY A 22 -3.28 -29.30 34.12
C GLY A 22 -4.21 -30.45 33.80
N GLY A 23 -3.77 -31.61 34.11
CA GLY A 23 -4.27 -32.86 34.49
C GLY A 23 -5.76 -33.12 34.76
N GLY A 24 -6.20 -34.33 34.42
CA GLY A 24 -7.39 -34.93 34.97
C GLY A 24 -8.13 -35.79 33.95
N GLY A 25 -7.76 -37.09 33.90
CA GLY A 25 -8.41 -38.04 33.02
C GLY A 25 -9.82 -38.42 33.44
N ALA A 26 -10.59 -38.89 32.48
CA ALA A 26 -11.49 -40.02 32.61
C ALA A 26 -12.04 -40.51 31.28
N SER A 27 -11.90 -41.73 31.08
CA SER A 27 -12.31 -42.73 30.12
C SER A 27 -13.77 -42.69 29.66
N SER A 28 -13.90 -42.86 28.34
CA SER A 28 -14.93 -43.62 27.60
C SER A 28 -16.36 -43.78 28.11
N LYS A 29 -17.34 -43.50 27.23
CA LYS A 29 -18.33 -44.51 26.80
C LYS A 29 -19.10 -44.05 25.58
N ASN A 30 -19.05 -44.86 24.54
CA ASN A 30 -20.01 -44.89 23.43
C ASN A 30 -21.45 -44.93 23.99
N GLN A 31 -22.29 -44.01 23.51
CA GLN A 31 -23.71 -44.28 23.38
C GLN A 31 -24.17 -43.62 22.06
N ASN A 32 -24.60 -44.49 21.16
CA ASN A 32 -25.40 -44.13 20.00
C ASN A 32 -26.64 -43.37 20.47
N ASN A 33 -26.78 -42.11 20.03
CA ASN A 33 -28.07 -41.50 19.85
C ASN A 33 -28.08 -40.96 18.39
N GLN A 34 -28.91 -41.57 17.58
CA GLN A 34 -29.39 -40.96 16.35
C GLN A 34 -30.22 -39.76 16.78
N ASP A 35 -29.67 -38.59 16.54
CA ASP A 35 -30.43 -37.34 16.49
C ASP A 35 -30.27 -36.83 15.07
N ASP A 36 -31.37 -36.81 14.33
CA ASP A 36 -31.46 -36.21 12.99
C ASP A 36 -31.47 -34.68 13.11
N GLY A 37 -30.36 -34.14 13.61
CA GLY A 37 -30.06 -32.72 13.57
C GLY A 37 -29.14 -32.45 12.41
N GLU A 38 -29.58 -31.62 11.47
CA GLU A 38 -28.70 -30.99 10.47
C GLU A 38 -27.43 -30.54 11.19
N SER A 39 -26.30 -31.15 10.87
CA SER A 39 -25.01 -30.67 11.34
C SER A 39 -24.81 -29.27 10.75
N LYS A 40 -24.96 -28.23 11.58
CA LYS A 40 -24.62 -26.87 11.16
C LYS A 40 -23.18 -26.91 10.66
N GLN A 41 -23.02 -26.51 9.41
CA GLN A 41 -21.72 -26.43 8.79
C GLN A 41 -20.92 -25.35 9.55
N VAL A 42 -19.82 -25.75 10.16
CA VAL A 42 -18.90 -24.81 10.80
C VAL A 42 -18.19 -24.03 9.68
N GLY A 43 -18.02 -22.73 9.83
CA GLY A 43 -17.31 -21.91 8.84
C GLY A 43 -15.91 -22.45 8.51
N VAL A 44 -15.50 -22.27 7.28
CA VAL A 44 -14.23 -22.77 6.75
C VAL A 44 -13.20 -21.64 6.77
N GLU A 45 -12.01 -21.94 7.29
CA GLU A 45 -10.85 -21.09 7.10
C GLU A 45 -10.33 -21.24 5.67
N VAL A 46 -10.17 -20.11 4.98
CA VAL A 46 -9.65 -20.02 3.61
C VAL A 46 -8.27 -19.38 3.67
N THR A 47 -7.29 -20.08 3.13
CA THR A 47 -5.89 -19.66 3.11
C THR A 47 -5.45 -19.26 1.70
N GLU A 48 -4.42 -18.47 1.59
CA GLU A 48 -3.94 -17.91 0.31
C GLU A 48 -3.55 -18.98 -0.72
N ASP A 49 -3.05 -20.13 -0.27
CA ASP A 49 -2.73 -21.28 -1.12
C ASP A 49 -3.97 -21.95 -1.77
N MET A 50 -5.18 -21.59 -1.34
CA MET A 50 -6.44 -22.00 -1.97
C MET A 50 -6.81 -21.16 -3.19
N GLN A 51 -6.03 -20.12 -3.51
CA GLN A 51 -6.29 -19.29 -4.67
C GLN A 51 -6.22 -20.10 -5.97
N SER A 52 -7.23 -19.90 -6.80
CA SER A 52 -7.30 -20.51 -8.13
C SER A 52 -8.15 -19.64 -9.07
N ALA A 53 -8.05 -19.88 -10.38
CA ALA A 53 -9.04 -19.35 -11.29
C ALA A 53 -10.42 -19.98 -10.99
N PRO A 54 -11.53 -19.26 -11.17
CA PRO A 54 -12.85 -19.84 -11.06
C PRO A 54 -13.04 -20.97 -12.09
N PRO A 55 -13.90 -21.97 -11.83
CA PRO A 55 -14.23 -22.98 -12.82
C PRO A 55 -14.78 -22.35 -14.11
N GLU A 56 -14.47 -22.90 -15.28
CA GLU A 56 -14.96 -22.39 -16.57
C GLU A 56 -16.50 -22.35 -16.65
N ASP A 57 -17.19 -23.23 -15.92
CA ASP A 57 -18.64 -23.34 -15.85
C ASP A 57 -19.23 -22.65 -14.62
N ALA A 58 -18.45 -21.84 -13.90
CA ALA A 58 -18.95 -21.07 -12.77
C ALA A 58 -20.10 -20.15 -13.20
N PRO A 59 -21.21 -20.11 -12.43
CA PRO A 59 -22.36 -19.31 -12.82
C PRO A 59 -22.06 -17.82 -12.79
N VAL A 60 -22.56 -17.10 -13.80
CA VAL A 60 -22.54 -15.64 -13.84
C VAL A 60 -23.85 -15.12 -13.30
N GLY A 61 -23.81 -14.31 -12.25
CA GLY A 61 -25.02 -13.75 -11.63
C GLY A 61 -24.80 -13.27 -10.21
N GLY A 62 -25.90 -12.96 -9.55
CA GLY A 62 -25.87 -12.52 -8.16
C GLY A 62 -25.36 -11.08 -7.98
N GLN A 63 -25.31 -10.69 -6.72
CA GLN A 63 -24.90 -9.36 -6.29
C GLN A 63 -24.01 -9.47 -5.06
N VAL A 64 -22.90 -8.74 -5.04
CA VAL A 64 -22.09 -8.54 -3.85
C VAL A 64 -22.35 -7.16 -3.28
N VAL A 65 -22.59 -7.08 -1.96
CA VAL A 65 -22.75 -5.83 -1.23
C VAL A 65 -21.51 -5.58 -0.38
N VAL A 66 -20.81 -4.50 -0.71
CA VAL A 66 -19.54 -4.08 -0.08
C VAL A 66 -19.83 -3.02 0.97
N ALA A 67 -19.38 -3.25 2.20
CA ALA A 67 -19.42 -2.21 3.24
C ALA A 67 -18.38 -1.12 2.97
N ILE A 68 -18.80 0.14 3.06
CA ILE A 68 -17.93 1.31 3.07
C ILE A 68 -18.13 2.10 4.35
N SER A 69 -17.10 2.81 4.82
CA SER A 69 -17.27 3.69 6.00
C SER A 69 -18.14 4.89 5.65
N PRO A 70 -19.13 5.24 6.50
CA PRO A 70 -19.99 6.40 6.25
C PRO A 70 -19.19 7.69 6.09
N GLY A 71 -19.58 8.53 5.14
CA GLY A 71 -18.93 9.81 4.85
C GLY A 71 -17.62 9.71 4.08
N THR A 72 -17.25 8.52 3.57
CA THR A 72 -16.00 8.34 2.81
C THR A 72 -16.17 8.34 1.30
N LEU A 73 -17.39 8.15 0.79
CA LEU A 73 -17.64 8.16 -0.64
C LEU A 73 -17.52 9.59 -1.19
N SER A 74 -16.62 9.79 -2.13
CA SER A 74 -16.47 11.04 -2.89
C SER A 74 -17.16 10.92 -4.27
N PRO A 75 -17.43 12.03 -4.95
CA PRO A 75 -18.00 11.99 -6.32
C PRO A 75 -17.01 11.44 -7.36
N ASP A 76 -15.73 11.33 -7.04
CA ASP A 76 -14.67 10.97 -7.98
C ASP A 76 -14.72 9.49 -8.35
N MET A 77 -14.99 9.19 -9.61
CA MET A 77 -15.06 7.83 -10.18
C MET A 77 -14.01 7.61 -11.26
N TYR A 78 -12.95 8.41 -11.26
CA TYR A 78 -11.84 8.36 -12.20
C TYR A 78 -10.52 8.69 -11.52
N GLY A 79 -9.41 8.10 -11.97
CA GLY A 79 -8.07 8.37 -11.46
C GLY A 79 -7.52 9.76 -11.87
N GLY A 80 -6.27 10.02 -11.51
CA GLY A 80 -5.55 11.25 -11.90
C GLY A 80 -5.68 12.43 -10.94
N TRP A 81 -6.44 12.28 -9.86
CA TRP A 81 -6.46 13.20 -8.71
C TRP A 81 -6.32 12.41 -7.42
N SER A 82 -5.93 13.11 -6.35
CA SER A 82 -5.89 12.50 -5.02
C SER A 82 -7.26 11.93 -4.64
N ASN A 83 -7.30 10.65 -4.28
CA ASN A 83 -8.52 9.97 -3.94
C ASN A 83 -8.38 9.15 -2.63
N ASN A 84 -9.51 8.72 -2.06
CA ASN A 84 -9.52 7.88 -0.87
C ASN A 84 -9.60 6.40 -1.22
N ALA A 85 -9.32 5.52 -0.24
CA ALA A 85 -9.33 4.07 -0.43
C ALA A 85 -10.70 3.52 -0.85
N THR A 86 -11.82 4.16 -0.44
CA THR A 86 -13.18 3.75 -0.81
C THR A 86 -13.38 3.86 -2.31
N ASN A 87 -13.12 5.05 -2.87
CA ASN A 87 -13.28 5.27 -4.31
C ASN A 87 -12.27 4.48 -5.14
N SER A 88 -11.01 4.38 -4.67
CA SER A 88 -9.96 3.62 -5.36
C SER A 88 -10.35 2.16 -5.60
N GLY A 89 -11.08 1.54 -4.67
CA GLY A 89 -11.58 0.17 -4.83
C GLY A 89 -12.58 0.02 -6.00
N PHE A 90 -13.45 1.01 -6.23
CA PHE A 90 -14.38 1.02 -7.37
C PHE A 90 -13.70 1.42 -8.68
N ILE A 91 -12.81 2.43 -8.63
CA ILE A 91 -12.03 2.88 -9.80
C ILE A 91 -11.19 1.73 -10.34
N GLY A 92 -10.52 0.95 -9.45
CA GLY A 92 -9.72 -0.21 -9.86
C GLY A 92 -10.52 -1.29 -10.60
N LEU A 93 -11.81 -1.45 -10.30
CA LEU A 93 -12.70 -2.36 -11.03
C LEU A 93 -13.18 -1.82 -12.39
N MET A 94 -13.09 -0.51 -12.59
CA MET A 94 -13.43 0.13 -13.88
C MET A 94 -12.20 0.34 -14.77
N SER A 95 -11.00 0.24 -14.22
CA SER A 95 -9.73 0.33 -14.93
C SER A 95 -9.23 -1.07 -15.33
N GLY A 96 -8.50 -1.16 -16.43
CA GLY A 96 -7.97 -2.44 -16.89
C GLY A 96 -6.96 -2.25 -18.02
N TYR A 97 -6.47 -3.36 -18.53
CA TYR A 97 -5.57 -3.44 -19.68
C TYR A 97 -4.28 -2.62 -19.53
N ALA A 98 -3.72 -2.56 -18.30
CA ALA A 98 -2.34 -2.13 -18.17
C ALA A 98 -1.41 -3.09 -18.93
N LEU A 99 -0.27 -2.59 -19.43
CA LEU A 99 0.68 -3.41 -20.20
C LEU A 99 1.30 -4.53 -19.35
N ALA A 100 1.45 -4.31 -18.05
CA ALA A 100 1.88 -5.32 -17.10
C ALA A 100 0.96 -5.35 -15.88
N ASP A 101 0.75 -6.53 -15.33
CA ASP A 101 -0.06 -6.74 -14.12
C ASP A 101 0.56 -7.84 -13.26
N TYR A 102 0.15 -7.93 -11.99
CA TYR A 102 0.59 -9.00 -11.11
C TYR A 102 -0.14 -10.31 -11.45
N ASN A 103 0.65 -11.34 -11.66
CA ASN A 103 0.12 -12.70 -11.79
C ASN A 103 -0.29 -13.28 -10.43
N ARG A 104 -0.81 -14.51 -10.39
CA ARG A 104 -1.26 -15.16 -9.14
C ARG A 104 -0.13 -15.45 -8.14
N ASP A 105 1.12 -15.45 -8.59
CA ASP A 105 2.30 -15.59 -7.74
C ASP A 105 2.86 -14.22 -7.27
N TYR A 106 2.12 -13.14 -7.51
CA TYR A 106 2.53 -11.76 -7.21
C TYR A 106 3.81 -11.30 -7.92
N VAL A 107 4.07 -11.82 -9.09
CA VAL A 107 5.14 -11.35 -9.97
C VAL A 107 4.53 -10.39 -10.99
N LEU A 108 5.08 -9.18 -11.10
CA LEU A 108 4.73 -8.24 -12.17
C LEU A 108 5.25 -8.78 -13.50
N ASP A 109 4.36 -9.00 -14.45
CA ASP A 109 4.70 -9.53 -15.78
C ASP A 109 3.82 -8.88 -16.85
N TRP A 110 4.25 -8.98 -18.13
CA TRP A 110 3.46 -8.46 -19.25
C TRP A 110 2.13 -9.19 -19.34
N ASP A 111 1.03 -8.41 -19.45
CA ASP A 111 -0.30 -9.00 -19.57
C ASP A 111 -0.51 -9.58 -20.99
N PRO A 112 -0.60 -10.91 -21.16
CA PRO A 112 -0.75 -11.53 -22.46
C PRO A 112 -2.13 -11.28 -23.11
N VAL A 113 -3.13 -10.81 -22.33
CA VAL A 113 -4.41 -10.36 -22.88
C VAL A 113 -4.24 -9.02 -23.60
N VAL A 114 -3.27 -8.23 -23.19
CA VAL A 114 -2.98 -6.88 -23.70
C VAL A 114 -1.82 -6.90 -24.69
N VAL A 115 -0.67 -7.39 -24.27
CA VAL A 115 0.59 -7.37 -25.03
C VAL A 115 0.68 -8.60 -25.93
N LYS A 116 0.58 -8.36 -27.24
CA LYS A 116 0.76 -9.38 -28.26
C LYS A 116 2.22 -9.73 -28.49
N ASP A 117 3.06 -8.68 -28.54
CA ASP A 117 4.52 -8.80 -28.67
C ASP A 117 5.20 -7.56 -28.10
N HIS A 118 6.43 -7.70 -27.65
CA HIS A 118 7.24 -6.60 -27.17
C HIS A 118 8.72 -6.79 -27.52
N GLU A 119 9.42 -5.66 -27.70
CA GLU A 119 10.85 -5.64 -27.94
C GLU A 119 11.52 -4.63 -27.00
N VAL A 120 12.63 -5.00 -26.41
CA VAL A 120 13.45 -4.12 -25.56
C VAL A 120 14.74 -3.78 -26.28
N ILE A 121 15.02 -2.49 -26.49
CA ILE A 121 16.15 -1.99 -27.25
C ILE A 121 17.03 -1.14 -26.32
N GLU A 122 18.25 -1.55 -26.11
CA GLU A 122 19.27 -0.74 -25.44
C GLU A 122 19.86 0.26 -26.45
N ASN A 123 19.79 1.54 -26.15
CA ASN A 123 20.26 2.59 -27.03
C ASN A 123 21.72 2.97 -26.71
N ASP A 124 22.45 3.49 -27.71
CA ASP A 124 23.87 3.86 -27.58
C ASP A 124 24.11 4.97 -26.52
N ASP A 125 23.09 5.78 -26.20
CA ASP A 125 23.13 6.84 -25.20
C ASP A 125 22.84 6.35 -23.77
N GLY A 126 22.58 5.04 -23.59
CA GLY A 126 22.26 4.40 -22.33
C GLY A 126 20.77 4.44 -21.95
N SER A 127 19.92 5.04 -22.77
CA SER A 127 18.48 4.91 -22.62
C SER A 127 17.98 3.54 -23.09
N LYS A 128 16.76 3.16 -22.71
CA LYS A 128 16.18 1.84 -23.06
C LYS A 128 14.77 2.04 -23.62
N THR A 129 14.53 1.53 -24.83
CA THR A 129 13.24 1.65 -25.51
C THR A 129 12.47 0.33 -25.39
N TYR A 130 11.25 0.42 -24.90
CA TYR A 130 10.24 -0.62 -24.89
C TYR A 130 9.27 -0.36 -26.03
N ARG A 131 9.20 -1.29 -26.99
CA ARG A 131 8.26 -1.27 -28.11
C ARG A 131 7.22 -2.33 -27.89
N PHE A 132 5.94 -1.96 -28.00
CA PHE A 132 4.81 -2.85 -27.77
C PHE A 132 3.94 -2.96 -29.03
N GLU A 133 3.51 -4.19 -29.32
CA GLU A 133 2.37 -4.49 -30.17
C GLU A 133 1.25 -5.00 -29.28
N ILE A 134 0.11 -4.28 -29.20
CA ILE A 134 -1.04 -4.69 -28.41
C ILE A 134 -2.00 -5.54 -29.25
N ASN A 135 -2.84 -6.35 -28.57
CA ASN A 135 -3.89 -7.14 -29.22
C ASN A 135 -4.95 -6.22 -29.84
N ASP A 136 -5.40 -6.54 -31.06
CA ASP A 136 -6.35 -5.75 -31.86
C ASP A 136 -7.82 -6.01 -31.53
N ASN A 137 -8.09 -6.89 -30.56
CA ASN A 137 -9.43 -7.26 -30.09
C ASN A 137 -9.85 -6.58 -28.79
N LEU A 138 -9.01 -5.73 -28.21
CA LEU A 138 -9.31 -4.96 -27.01
C LEU A 138 -10.41 -3.93 -27.29
N LYS A 139 -11.34 -3.77 -26.35
CA LYS A 139 -12.47 -2.85 -26.49
C LYS A 139 -12.77 -2.09 -25.23
N TRP A 140 -13.29 -0.89 -25.42
CA TRP A 140 -13.97 -0.11 -24.41
C TRP A 140 -15.35 -0.69 -24.10
N SER A 141 -15.94 -0.33 -22.96
CA SER A 141 -17.26 -0.80 -22.52
C SER A 141 -18.42 -0.38 -23.42
N ASP A 142 -18.22 0.56 -24.34
CA ASP A 142 -19.16 0.96 -25.37
C ASP A 142 -18.99 0.17 -26.69
N GLY A 143 -18.07 -0.78 -26.73
CA GLY A 143 -17.74 -1.62 -27.88
C GLY A 143 -16.77 -0.99 -28.88
N SER A 144 -16.33 0.26 -28.68
CA SER A 144 -15.30 0.89 -29.52
C SER A 144 -13.92 0.23 -29.29
N PRO A 145 -13.05 0.16 -30.32
CA PRO A 145 -11.75 -0.48 -30.21
C PRO A 145 -10.80 0.36 -29.33
N ILE A 146 -9.95 -0.33 -28.56
CA ILE A 146 -8.77 0.25 -27.92
C ILE A 146 -7.60 0.12 -28.88
N THR A 147 -6.86 1.20 -29.07
CA THR A 147 -5.73 1.28 -30.01
C THR A 147 -4.48 1.82 -29.33
N ALA A 148 -3.34 1.78 -30.02
CA ALA A 148 -2.10 2.40 -29.54
C ALA A 148 -2.26 3.89 -29.21
N LYS A 149 -3.20 4.59 -29.88
CA LYS A 149 -3.49 6.00 -29.57
C LYS A 149 -4.03 6.19 -28.15
N ASP A 150 -4.80 5.26 -27.62
CA ASP A 150 -5.38 5.35 -26.29
C ASP A 150 -4.30 5.18 -25.20
N TYR A 151 -3.30 4.33 -25.44
CA TYR A 151 -2.13 4.18 -24.54
C TYR A 151 -1.22 5.41 -24.61
N VAL A 152 -0.91 5.88 -25.80
CA VAL A 152 -0.12 7.11 -25.99
C VAL A 152 -0.85 8.32 -25.41
N PHE A 153 -2.17 8.39 -25.61
CA PHE A 153 -3.01 9.45 -25.04
C PHE A 153 -2.97 9.45 -23.51
N SER A 154 -3.00 8.29 -22.87
CA SER A 154 -2.87 8.18 -21.42
C SER A 154 -1.61 8.88 -20.91
N LEU A 155 -0.45 8.62 -21.54
CA LEU A 155 0.80 9.28 -21.20
C LEU A 155 0.74 10.78 -21.46
N LEU A 156 0.26 11.21 -22.65
CA LEU A 156 0.17 12.61 -23.01
C LEU A 156 -0.80 13.39 -22.12
N LEU A 157 -1.93 12.79 -21.72
CA LEU A 157 -2.90 13.41 -20.81
C LEU A 157 -2.27 13.63 -19.44
N HIS A 158 -1.80 12.54 -18.81
CA HIS A 158 -1.28 12.54 -17.43
C HIS A 158 0.18 13.06 -17.31
N SER A 159 0.71 13.70 -18.33
CA SER A 159 1.96 14.48 -18.30
C SER A 159 1.82 15.85 -18.94
N SER A 160 0.58 16.28 -19.27
CA SER A 160 0.35 17.56 -19.91
C SER A 160 0.33 18.73 -18.91
N PRO A 161 0.80 19.92 -19.31
CA PRO A 161 0.66 21.14 -18.51
C PRO A 161 -0.82 21.52 -18.30
N GLU A 162 -1.71 21.20 -19.24
CA GLU A 162 -3.15 21.45 -19.16
C GLU A 162 -3.80 20.61 -18.05
N PHE A 163 -3.41 19.34 -17.91
CA PHE A 163 -3.89 18.47 -16.84
C PHE A 163 -3.36 18.92 -15.47
N ALA A 164 -2.08 19.29 -15.40
CA ALA A 164 -1.47 19.88 -14.21
C ALA A 164 -2.15 21.19 -13.79
N ALA A 165 -2.53 22.07 -14.74
CA ALA A 165 -3.28 23.30 -14.48
C ALA A 165 -4.70 23.04 -13.94
N CYS A 166 -5.24 21.84 -14.17
CA CYS A 166 -6.49 21.36 -13.59
C CYS A 166 -6.30 20.61 -12.27
N GLU A 167 -5.15 20.75 -11.61
CA GLU A 167 -4.79 20.09 -10.36
C GLU A 167 -4.74 18.55 -10.48
N GLY A 168 -4.56 18.03 -11.70
CA GLY A 168 -4.37 16.62 -11.98
C GLY A 168 -2.95 16.16 -11.66
N ASP A 169 -2.80 14.89 -11.36
CA ASP A 169 -1.49 14.24 -11.16
C ASP A 169 -0.82 14.01 -12.53
N ALA A 170 0.08 14.91 -12.91
CA ALA A 170 0.75 14.91 -14.19
C ALA A 170 2.12 14.19 -14.15
N THR A 171 2.19 13.05 -13.45
CA THR A 171 3.45 12.31 -13.20
C THR A 171 3.66 11.10 -14.13
N TYR A 172 2.73 10.76 -15.01
CA TYR A 172 2.91 9.63 -15.93
C TYR A 172 4.10 9.86 -16.86
N GLY A 173 4.92 8.83 -17.01
CA GLY A 173 6.11 8.89 -17.86
C GLY A 173 7.27 9.71 -17.26
N TRP A 174 7.28 10.00 -15.96
CA TRP A 174 8.34 10.77 -15.28
C TRP A 174 9.76 10.22 -15.53
N ALA A 175 9.90 8.91 -15.77
CA ALA A 175 11.16 8.24 -16.07
C ALA A 175 11.51 8.26 -17.57
N LEU A 176 10.61 8.75 -18.43
CA LEU A 176 10.79 8.72 -19.90
C LEU A 176 11.57 9.93 -20.41
N VAL A 177 12.24 9.74 -21.54
CA VAL A 177 12.98 10.80 -22.22
C VAL A 177 12.06 11.97 -22.58
N GLY A 178 12.44 13.18 -22.19
CA GLY A 178 11.71 14.41 -22.53
C GLY A 178 10.53 14.74 -21.64
N TYR A 179 10.27 13.97 -20.58
CA TYR A 179 9.16 14.23 -19.65
C TYR A 179 9.16 15.67 -19.10
N ASN A 180 10.31 16.13 -18.59
CA ASN A 180 10.40 17.47 -17.99
C ASN A 180 10.06 18.59 -18.97
N ASP A 181 10.49 18.49 -20.24
CA ASP A 181 10.19 19.48 -21.25
C ASP A 181 8.71 19.46 -21.65
N HIS A 182 8.11 18.26 -21.72
CA HIS A 182 6.71 18.06 -22.05
C HIS A 182 5.78 18.60 -20.95
N VAL A 183 5.97 18.17 -19.68
CA VAL A 183 5.12 18.58 -18.56
C VAL A 183 5.19 20.07 -18.26
N GLN A 184 6.31 20.73 -18.58
CA GLN A 184 6.47 22.18 -18.45
C GLN A 184 5.93 22.95 -19.67
N GLY A 185 5.47 22.25 -20.71
CA GLY A 185 5.00 22.86 -21.96
C GLY A 185 6.11 23.52 -22.78
N THR A 186 7.39 23.16 -22.55
CA THR A 186 8.52 23.64 -23.33
C THR A 186 8.49 23.07 -24.74
N THR A 187 8.08 21.80 -24.88
CA THR A 187 7.79 21.12 -26.14
C THR A 187 6.37 20.56 -26.10
N LYS A 188 5.71 20.46 -27.24
CA LYS A 188 4.43 19.75 -27.34
C LYS A 188 4.65 18.26 -27.52
N GLU A 189 5.77 17.85 -28.12
CA GLU A 189 6.15 16.47 -28.36
C GLU A 189 6.66 15.86 -27.04
N PHE A 190 6.22 14.64 -26.73
CA PHE A 190 6.81 13.83 -25.65
C PHE A 190 7.85 12.91 -26.29
N ALA A 191 9.11 13.33 -26.28
CA ALA A 191 10.19 12.70 -27.05
C ALA A 191 10.41 11.21 -26.76
N GLY A 192 10.14 10.76 -25.53
CA GLY A 192 10.26 9.37 -25.11
C GLY A 192 9.04 8.50 -25.43
N VAL A 193 7.99 9.04 -26.05
CA VAL A 193 6.77 8.30 -26.39
C VAL A 193 6.51 8.42 -27.89
N ASN A 194 6.40 7.29 -28.61
CA ASN A 194 6.21 7.30 -30.05
C ASN A 194 5.02 6.43 -30.46
N LEU A 195 4.19 6.94 -31.36
CA LEU A 195 3.10 6.21 -32.01
C LEU A 195 3.62 5.60 -33.31
N LEU A 196 3.72 4.28 -33.39
CA LEU A 196 4.32 3.57 -34.52
C LEU A 196 3.27 2.99 -35.48
N GLY A 197 2.05 2.75 -35.01
CA GLY A 197 0.96 2.18 -35.80
C GLY A 197 -0.37 2.21 -35.05
N ASP A 198 -1.41 1.58 -35.63
CA ASP A 198 -2.73 1.53 -35.00
C ASP A 198 -2.72 0.73 -33.68
N TYR A 199 -1.85 -0.29 -33.58
CA TYR A 199 -1.69 -1.17 -32.41
C TYR A 199 -0.23 -1.23 -31.93
N GLU A 200 0.59 -0.28 -32.32
CA GLU A 200 2.02 -0.31 -32.03
C GLU A 200 2.52 1.05 -31.57
N PHE A 201 3.28 1.08 -30.48
CA PHE A 201 3.88 2.27 -29.90
C PHE A 201 5.14 1.92 -29.11
N SER A 202 5.90 2.92 -28.69
CA SER A 202 7.07 2.70 -27.86
C SER A 202 7.21 3.75 -26.77
N MET A 203 7.90 3.36 -25.70
CA MET A 203 8.30 4.21 -24.58
C MET A 203 9.80 4.07 -24.36
N THR A 204 10.51 5.18 -24.14
CA THR A 204 11.96 5.19 -23.91
C THR A 204 12.26 5.73 -22.52
N ILE A 205 12.77 4.86 -21.63
CA ILE A 205 13.27 5.23 -20.30
C ILE A 205 14.59 5.98 -20.46
N SER A 206 14.75 7.11 -19.79
CA SER A 206 15.96 7.93 -19.89
C SER A 206 17.16 7.28 -19.19
N ALA A 207 18.36 7.52 -19.70
CA ALA A 207 19.60 6.90 -19.23
C ALA A 207 19.91 7.21 -17.76
N ASP A 208 19.47 8.35 -17.24
CA ASP A 208 19.65 8.74 -15.84
C ASP A 208 18.74 7.97 -14.86
N GLN A 209 17.69 7.33 -15.38
CA GLN A 209 16.77 6.47 -14.62
C GLN A 209 17.16 4.98 -14.69
N LEU A 210 18.23 4.65 -15.40
CA LEU A 210 18.71 3.29 -15.62
C LEU A 210 20.12 3.08 -15.06
N PRO A 211 20.48 1.84 -14.72
CA PRO A 211 19.59 0.69 -14.56
C PRO A 211 18.62 0.91 -13.39
N ASN A 212 17.47 0.24 -13.39
CA ASN A 212 16.46 0.32 -12.35
C ASN A 212 15.81 -1.05 -12.15
N TYR A 213 15.92 -1.62 -10.96
CA TYR A 213 15.35 -2.94 -10.65
C TYR A 213 13.84 -3.04 -10.97
N TYR A 214 13.11 -1.94 -10.76
CA TYR A 214 11.67 -1.88 -11.06
C TYR A 214 11.38 -1.18 -12.40
N GLU A 215 12.26 -1.30 -13.40
CA GLU A 215 12.12 -0.57 -14.66
C GLU A 215 10.81 -0.88 -15.40
N MET A 216 10.29 -2.11 -15.31
CA MET A 216 9.01 -2.50 -15.90
C MET A 216 7.85 -1.63 -15.38
N ALA A 217 7.84 -1.27 -14.09
CA ALA A 217 6.80 -0.42 -13.52
C ALA A 217 6.77 1.00 -14.14
N ASN A 218 7.88 1.45 -14.74
CA ASN A 218 7.96 2.75 -15.40
C ASN A 218 7.36 2.76 -16.82
N VAL A 219 6.94 1.60 -17.32
CA VAL A 219 6.31 1.45 -18.65
C VAL A 219 5.02 0.63 -18.61
N ALA A 220 4.49 0.29 -17.43
CA ALA A 220 3.29 -0.51 -17.23
C ALA A 220 2.00 0.34 -17.19
N TYR A 221 1.79 1.19 -18.19
CA TYR A 221 0.63 2.08 -18.27
C TYR A 221 -0.57 1.39 -18.93
N GLY A 222 -1.79 1.81 -18.55
CA GLY A 222 -3.05 1.43 -19.18
C GLY A 222 -3.55 2.49 -20.17
N PRO A 223 -4.58 2.18 -20.97
CA PRO A 223 -5.15 3.10 -21.94
C PRO A 223 -6.14 4.09 -21.31
N GLU A 224 -6.32 5.24 -21.95
CA GLU A 224 -7.35 6.23 -21.64
C GLU A 224 -8.22 6.52 -22.88
N PRO A 225 -9.55 6.68 -22.72
CA PRO A 225 -10.45 6.82 -23.87
C PRO A 225 -10.33 8.19 -24.53
N LEU A 226 -9.41 8.33 -25.49
CA LEU A 226 -9.14 9.57 -26.23
C LEU A 226 -10.43 10.22 -26.75
N ALA A 227 -11.29 9.45 -27.38
CA ALA A 227 -12.52 9.97 -27.99
C ALA A 227 -13.51 10.57 -26.99
N ALA A 228 -13.53 10.05 -25.76
CA ALA A 228 -14.43 10.51 -24.70
C ALA A 228 -13.84 11.69 -23.91
N ILE A 229 -12.55 11.68 -23.64
CA ILE A 229 -11.87 12.69 -22.81
C ILE A 229 -11.45 13.91 -23.65
N ALA A 230 -10.93 13.68 -24.85
CA ALA A 230 -10.47 14.76 -25.74
C ALA A 230 -11.17 14.71 -27.12
N PRO A 231 -12.51 14.89 -27.18
CA PRO A 231 -13.27 14.81 -28.42
C PRO A 231 -12.81 15.86 -29.42
N GLY A 232 -12.49 15.40 -30.63
CA GLY A 232 -11.97 16.26 -31.71
C GLY A 232 -10.45 16.43 -31.75
N CYS A 233 -9.74 15.97 -30.73
CA CYS A 233 -8.29 15.84 -30.74
C CYS A 233 -7.86 14.48 -31.31
N ASP A 234 -6.59 14.42 -31.74
CA ASP A 234 -5.96 13.18 -32.22
C ASP A 234 -4.53 13.11 -31.71
N VAL A 235 -4.02 11.91 -31.54
CA VAL A 235 -2.60 11.67 -31.27
C VAL A 235 -1.86 11.60 -32.58
N LYS A 236 -0.77 12.35 -32.68
CA LYS A 236 0.15 12.39 -33.84
C LYS A 236 1.58 12.15 -33.38
N ASP A 237 2.39 11.71 -34.33
CA ASP A 237 3.83 11.58 -34.18
C ASP A 237 4.49 12.07 -35.47
N ASP A 238 5.49 12.93 -35.37
CA ASP A 238 6.24 13.45 -36.49
C ASP A 238 7.70 12.93 -36.56
N GLY A 239 8.01 11.94 -35.70
CA GLY A 239 9.34 11.34 -35.54
C GLY A 239 10.19 12.00 -34.46
N ASN A 240 9.66 13.03 -33.76
CA ASN A 240 10.31 13.66 -32.61
C ASN A 240 9.63 13.30 -31.27
N GLY A 241 8.58 12.51 -31.33
CA GLY A 241 7.74 12.10 -30.21
C GLY A 241 6.27 12.36 -30.47
N ALA A 242 5.42 11.66 -29.73
CA ALA A 242 3.99 11.81 -29.84
C ALA A 242 3.49 13.14 -29.23
N TYR A 243 2.40 13.66 -29.77
CA TYR A 243 1.75 14.87 -29.27
C TYR A 243 0.25 14.89 -29.57
N LEU A 244 -0.50 15.70 -28.83
CA LEU A 244 -1.91 15.97 -29.07
C LEU A 244 -2.07 17.11 -30.08
N THR A 245 -3.05 16.95 -30.99
CA THR A 245 -3.37 17.98 -31.99
C THR A 245 -3.96 19.24 -31.36
N ASP A 246 -3.97 20.34 -32.10
CA ASP A 246 -4.58 21.60 -31.68
C ASP A 246 -6.03 21.37 -31.26
N GLY A 247 -6.42 21.99 -30.15
CA GLY A 247 -7.75 21.81 -29.52
C GLY A 247 -7.69 21.14 -28.17
N PHE A 248 -6.62 20.44 -27.79
CA PHE A 248 -6.38 19.99 -26.44
C PHE A 248 -5.99 21.21 -25.57
N THR A 249 -6.85 21.56 -24.64
CA THR A 249 -6.72 22.78 -23.83
C THR A 249 -7.24 22.54 -22.42
N GLU A 250 -6.85 23.38 -21.46
CA GLU A 250 -7.40 23.38 -20.11
C GLU A 250 -8.94 23.48 -20.11
N ASP A 251 -9.52 24.34 -20.98
CA ASP A 251 -10.98 24.48 -21.08
C ASP A 251 -11.66 23.18 -21.53
N LEU A 252 -11.04 22.43 -22.46
CA LEU A 252 -11.54 21.12 -22.88
C LEU A 252 -11.54 20.13 -21.71
N ILE A 253 -10.43 20.05 -20.97
CA ILE A 253 -10.33 19.19 -19.78
C ILE A 253 -11.39 19.57 -18.74
N ARG A 254 -11.57 20.86 -18.48
CA ARG A 254 -12.59 21.34 -17.55
C ARG A 254 -14.00 20.95 -18.00
N GLU A 255 -14.29 21.00 -19.30
CA GLU A 255 -15.60 20.61 -19.85
C GLU A 255 -15.82 19.09 -19.83
N THR A 256 -14.82 18.30 -20.22
CA THR A 256 -14.96 16.86 -20.44
C THR A 256 -14.70 16.03 -19.19
N LEU A 257 -13.77 16.44 -18.32
CA LEU A 257 -13.41 15.73 -17.10
C LEU A 257 -14.04 16.32 -15.85
N LEU A 258 -14.05 17.66 -15.69
CA LEU A 258 -14.36 18.32 -14.42
C LEU A 258 -15.76 18.93 -14.34
N ASP A 259 -16.58 18.84 -15.38
CA ASP A 259 -17.98 19.27 -15.31
C ASP A 259 -18.74 18.39 -14.30
N PRO A 260 -19.34 18.94 -13.23
CA PRO A 260 -19.93 18.17 -12.14
C PRO A 260 -21.14 17.32 -12.57
N ASP A 261 -21.82 17.67 -13.67
CA ASP A 261 -23.01 16.98 -14.11
C ASP A 261 -22.71 15.88 -15.14
N LYS A 262 -21.73 16.08 -16.02
CA LYS A 262 -21.42 15.21 -17.15
C LYS A 262 -19.95 14.79 -17.24
N GLY A 263 -19.08 15.39 -16.45
CA GLY A 263 -17.63 15.15 -16.52
C GLY A 263 -17.24 13.70 -16.31
N PHE A 264 -16.26 13.26 -17.05
CA PHE A 264 -15.76 11.89 -17.02
C PHE A 264 -15.30 11.48 -15.61
N ARG A 265 -14.69 12.39 -14.87
CA ARG A 265 -14.27 12.20 -13.47
C ARG A 265 -15.40 11.70 -12.57
N TYR A 266 -16.64 12.10 -12.83
CA TYR A 266 -17.79 11.78 -11.98
C TYR A 266 -18.73 10.73 -12.56
N LYS A 267 -18.66 10.48 -13.85
CA LYS A 267 -19.59 9.58 -14.55
C LYS A 267 -18.93 8.37 -15.18
N ALA A 268 -17.63 8.44 -15.50
CA ALA A 268 -16.85 7.38 -16.15
C ALA A 268 -17.66 6.57 -17.19
N PRO A 269 -18.19 7.22 -18.24
CA PRO A 269 -19.17 6.61 -19.13
C PRO A 269 -18.58 5.51 -20.03
N VAL A 270 -17.26 5.51 -20.20
CA VAL A 270 -16.51 4.56 -21.02
C VAL A 270 -15.31 4.07 -20.21
N VAL A 271 -15.20 2.78 -20.01
CA VAL A 271 -14.16 2.16 -19.18
C VAL A 271 -13.64 0.89 -19.84
N CYS A 272 -12.49 0.38 -19.40
CA CYS A 272 -11.91 -0.85 -19.95
C CYS A 272 -11.75 -1.98 -18.91
N GLY A 273 -12.13 -1.72 -17.66
CA GLY A 273 -12.04 -2.70 -16.59
C GLY A 273 -13.16 -3.75 -16.63
N PRO A 274 -13.12 -4.72 -15.68
CA PRO A 274 -14.10 -5.80 -15.58
C PRO A 274 -15.53 -5.33 -15.28
N TYR A 275 -15.68 -4.14 -14.71
CA TYR A 275 -16.98 -3.54 -14.38
C TYR A 275 -17.10 -2.13 -14.96
N LYS A 276 -18.32 -1.70 -15.17
CA LYS A 276 -18.69 -0.33 -15.55
C LYS A 276 -19.63 0.29 -14.53
N LEU A 277 -19.57 1.61 -14.42
CA LEU A 277 -20.40 2.37 -13.49
C LEU A 277 -21.86 2.38 -13.99
N LYS A 278 -22.77 1.87 -13.16
CA LYS A 278 -24.20 1.95 -13.41
C LYS A 278 -24.81 3.18 -12.75
N SER A 279 -24.49 3.43 -11.48
CA SER A 279 -24.98 4.60 -10.76
C SER A 279 -24.10 4.96 -9.57
N VAL A 280 -24.12 6.25 -9.22
CA VAL A 280 -23.56 6.81 -7.98
C VAL A 280 -24.60 7.71 -7.35
N ASP A 281 -24.92 7.49 -6.07
CA ASP A 281 -25.75 8.36 -5.24
C ASP A 281 -25.00 8.75 -3.96
N LEU A 282 -24.54 9.98 -3.90
CA LEU A 282 -23.80 10.50 -2.75
C LEU A 282 -24.68 10.74 -1.51
N THR A 283 -26.02 10.80 -1.67
CA THR A 283 -26.92 10.98 -0.54
C THR A 283 -27.09 9.71 0.26
N THR A 284 -27.17 8.58 -0.43
CA THR A 284 -27.26 7.24 0.16
C THR A 284 -25.89 6.56 0.26
N GLU A 285 -24.84 7.20 -0.25
CA GLU A 285 -23.47 6.66 -0.39
C GLU A 285 -23.47 5.30 -1.10
N THR A 286 -24.24 5.20 -2.19
CA THR A 286 -24.37 3.98 -2.96
C THR A 286 -23.68 4.12 -4.31
N VAL A 287 -22.75 3.21 -4.59
CA VAL A 287 -22.17 2.96 -5.92
C VAL A 287 -22.73 1.63 -6.42
N GLU A 288 -23.20 1.59 -7.63
CA GLU A 288 -23.61 0.36 -8.29
C GLU A 288 -22.77 0.16 -9.56
N LEU A 289 -22.05 -0.96 -9.60
CA LEU A 289 -21.30 -1.41 -10.77
C LEU A 289 -21.99 -2.63 -11.38
N GLU A 290 -21.89 -2.78 -12.70
CA GLU A 290 -22.33 -3.96 -13.44
C GLU A 290 -21.20 -4.50 -14.33
N ILE A 291 -21.24 -5.79 -14.66
CA ILE A 291 -20.22 -6.43 -15.52
C ILE A 291 -20.07 -5.63 -16.82
N ASN A 292 -18.82 -5.43 -17.23
CA ASN A 292 -18.46 -4.98 -18.55
C ASN A 292 -18.35 -6.22 -19.47
N GLU A 293 -19.34 -6.41 -20.34
CA GLU A 293 -19.40 -7.58 -21.23
C GLU A 293 -18.29 -7.60 -22.31
N GLU A 294 -17.70 -6.45 -22.61
CA GLU A 294 -16.58 -6.31 -23.56
C GLU A 294 -15.22 -6.65 -22.95
N TYR A 295 -15.14 -6.82 -21.61
CA TYR A 295 -13.91 -7.16 -20.92
C TYR A 295 -13.46 -8.58 -21.28
N LEU A 296 -12.19 -8.71 -21.72
CA LEU A 296 -11.65 -9.99 -22.18
C LEU A 296 -11.16 -10.89 -21.05
N GLY A 297 -10.81 -10.32 -19.91
CA GLY A 297 -10.32 -11.03 -18.73
C GLY A 297 -9.08 -10.37 -18.14
N THR A 298 -8.65 -10.89 -16.99
CA THR A 298 -7.35 -10.60 -16.36
C THR A 298 -6.22 -11.24 -17.15
N TYR A 299 -4.97 -11.09 -16.71
CA TYR A 299 -3.79 -11.66 -17.38
C TYR A 299 -3.89 -13.17 -17.72
N ASP A 300 -4.69 -13.93 -17.01
CA ASP A 300 -4.97 -15.35 -17.27
C ASP A 300 -6.31 -15.61 -17.99
N GLY A 301 -6.98 -14.54 -18.42
CA GLY A 301 -8.27 -14.58 -19.11
C GLY A 301 -9.47 -14.76 -18.18
N THR A 302 -9.32 -14.68 -16.86
CA THR A 302 -10.41 -14.77 -15.90
C THR A 302 -11.38 -13.59 -16.07
N LYS A 303 -12.67 -13.88 -16.27
CA LYS A 303 -13.76 -12.90 -16.37
C LYS A 303 -14.56 -12.81 -15.08
N PRO A 304 -15.18 -11.66 -14.78
CA PRO A 304 -16.01 -11.52 -13.60
C PRO A 304 -17.27 -12.41 -13.69
N HIS A 305 -17.65 -13.02 -12.57
CA HIS A 305 -18.85 -13.86 -12.44
C HIS A 305 -19.95 -13.20 -11.61
N ILE A 306 -19.63 -12.19 -10.81
CA ILE A 306 -20.61 -11.44 -10.02
C ILE A 306 -21.25 -10.37 -10.89
N GLN A 307 -22.57 -10.46 -11.13
CA GLN A 307 -23.27 -9.57 -12.06
C GLN A 307 -23.26 -8.10 -11.60
N THR A 308 -23.39 -7.87 -10.29
CA THR A 308 -23.54 -6.52 -9.74
C THR A 308 -22.73 -6.37 -8.44
N ILE A 309 -22.09 -5.23 -8.28
CA ILE A 309 -21.42 -4.84 -7.03
C ILE A 309 -22.10 -3.57 -6.53
N ILE A 310 -22.52 -3.56 -5.25
CA ILE A 310 -23.18 -2.40 -4.63
C ILE A 310 -22.47 -2.03 -3.34
N SER A 311 -22.21 -0.73 -3.14
CA SER A 311 -21.73 -0.23 -1.85
C SER A 311 -22.88 -0.01 -0.88
N LYS A 312 -22.59 -0.18 0.42
CA LYS A 312 -23.47 0.18 1.53
C LYS A 312 -22.67 0.86 2.63
N PRO A 313 -23.07 2.08 3.07
CA PRO A 313 -22.43 2.72 4.20
C PRO A 313 -22.77 1.96 5.49
N VAL A 314 -21.74 1.49 6.20
CA VAL A 314 -21.87 0.72 7.45
C VAL A 314 -20.79 1.18 8.44
N ALA A 315 -21.24 1.59 9.63
CA ALA A 315 -20.32 1.96 10.70
C ALA A 315 -19.59 0.71 11.24
N ASP A 316 -18.32 0.88 11.59
CA ASP A 316 -17.43 -0.19 12.05
C ASP A 316 -17.95 -0.93 13.30
N GLU A 317 -18.70 -0.22 14.16
CA GLU A 317 -19.32 -0.81 15.35
C GLU A 317 -20.47 -1.75 15.03
N THR A 318 -21.12 -1.58 13.88
CA THR A 318 -22.30 -2.38 13.47
C THR A 318 -22.02 -3.32 12.32
N ILE A 319 -20.82 -3.32 11.75
CA ILE A 319 -20.50 -4.03 10.51
C ILE A 319 -20.74 -5.55 10.62
N ARG A 320 -20.37 -6.16 11.74
CA ARG A 320 -20.64 -7.58 11.99
C ARG A 320 -22.16 -7.85 12.06
N ASP A 321 -22.93 -7.00 12.72
CA ASP A 321 -24.37 -7.19 12.85
C ASP A 321 -25.07 -7.05 11.50
N GLU A 322 -24.57 -6.18 10.61
CA GLU A 322 -25.07 -6.06 9.23
C GLU A 322 -24.70 -7.28 8.39
N PHE A 323 -23.52 -7.86 8.60
CA PHE A 323 -23.13 -9.12 7.99
C PHE A 323 -24.01 -10.30 8.48
N GLU A 324 -24.25 -10.41 9.80
CA GLU A 324 -25.13 -11.42 10.38
C GLU A 324 -26.58 -11.36 9.83
N LYS A 325 -27.05 -10.16 9.46
CA LYS A 325 -28.34 -9.94 8.80
C LYS A 325 -28.32 -10.27 7.30
N GLY A 326 -27.14 -10.53 6.72
CA GLY A 326 -26.98 -10.75 5.28
C GLY A 326 -27.19 -9.48 4.44
N THR A 327 -26.92 -8.30 4.98
CA THR A 327 -27.05 -7.03 4.26
C THR A 327 -25.73 -6.56 3.63
N ILE A 328 -24.63 -7.21 3.94
CA ILE A 328 -23.32 -7.12 3.31
C ILE A 328 -22.75 -8.53 3.17
N ASP A 329 -21.86 -8.76 2.22
CA ASP A 329 -21.35 -10.09 1.89
C ASP A 329 -19.99 -10.41 2.49
N PHE A 330 -19.22 -9.40 2.90
CA PHE A 330 -17.97 -9.59 3.61
C PHE A 330 -17.60 -8.35 4.45
N TYR A 331 -16.74 -8.56 5.44
CA TYR A 331 -16.14 -7.48 6.23
C TYR A 331 -14.79 -7.91 6.81
N SER A 332 -13.96 -6.92 7.18
CA SER A 332 -12.68 -7.15 7.86
C SER A 332 -12.79 -6.82 9.35
N ALA A 333 -12.21 -7.67 10.20
CA ALA A 333 -11.96 -7.42 11.61
C ALA A 333 -10.45 -7.23 11.82
N GLY A 334 -10.04 -6.04 12.27
CA GLY A 334 -8.63 -5.64 12.38
C GLY A 334 -8.13 -5.47 13.82
N THR A 335 -8.98 -5.70 14.85
CA THR A 335 -8.56 -5.67 16.26
C THR A 335 -8.79 -7.01 16.90
N GLY A 336 -7.93 -7.39 17.87
CA GLY A 336 -8.01 -8.69 18.52
C GLY A 336 -9.37 -9.00 19.12
N GLU A 337 -10.01 -8.02 19.77
CA GLU A 337 -11.36 -8.18 20.33
C GLU A 337 -12.41 -8.53 19.25
N LYS A 338 -12.37 -7.82 18.11
CA LYS A 338 -13.32 -8.06 17.01
C LYS A 338 -13.05 -9.40 16.32
N ILE A 339 -11.78 -9.77 16.16
CA ILE A 339 -11.36 -11.05 15.59
C ILE A 339 -11.85 -12.20 16.48
N GLU A 340 -11.51 -12.19 17.78
CA GLU A 340 -11.92 -13.24 18.71
C GLU A 340 -13.44 -13.36 18.83
N ALA A 341 -14.14 -12.23 18.91
CA ALA A 341 -15.60 -12.23 18.99
C ALA A 341 -16.26 -12.84 17.76
N ALA A 342 -15.69 -12.62 16.57
CA ALA A 342 -16.21 -13.20 15.32
C ALA A 342 -15.86 -14.68 15.20
N LEU A 343 -14.61 -15.09 15.42
CA LEU A 343 -14.17 -16.49 15.38
C LEU A 343 -14.95 -17.36 16.38
N THR A 344 -15.12 -16.89 17.62
CA THR A 344 -15.93 -17.59 18.63
C THR A 344 -17.36 -17.84 18.15
N LYS A 345 -18.00 -16.84 17.50
CA LYS A 345 -19.34 -17.02 16.96
C LYS A 345 -19.40 -18.01 15.79
N VAL A 346 -18.36 -18.03 14.95
CA VAL A 346 -18.24 -19.02 13.86
C VAL A 346 -18.12 -20.42 14.46
N GLU A 347 -17.21 -20.64 15.40
CA GLU A 347 -17.01 -21.93 16.08
C GLU A 347 -18.26 -22.43 16.80
N GLU A 348 -19.01 -21.52 17.41
CA GLU A 348 -20.28 -21.83 18.08
C GLU A 348 -21.45 -22.06 17.08
N GLY A 349 -21.22 -21.90 15.78
CA GLY A 349 -22.25 -21.98 14.72
C GLY A 349 -23.32 -20.88 14.83
N LYS A 350 -22.96 -19.75 15.44
CA LYS A 350 -23.84 -18.57 15.57
C LYS A 350 -23.60 -17.52 14.48
N LEU A 351 -22.47 -17.56 13.83
CA LEU A 351 -22.13 -16.74 12.66
C LEU A 351 -21.86 -17.69 11.50
N ASP A 352 -22.70 -17.61 10.47
CA ASP A 352 -22.51 -18.37 9.22
C ASP A 352 -21.56 -17.59 8.31
N ALA A 353 -20.28 -17.89 8.40
CA ALA A 353 -19.22 -17.22 7.65
C ALA A 353 -18.06 -18.16 7.36
N ASN A 354 -17.47 -18.05 6.17
CA ASN A 354 -16.10 -18.43 5.94
C ASN A 354 -15.19 -17.26 6.32
N TYR A 355 -13.93 -17.53 6.58
CA TYR A 355 -12.98 -16.50 6.99
C TYR A 355 -11.56 -16.80 6.51
N GLY A 356 -10.73 -15.77 6.43
CA GLY A 356 -9.31 -15.93 6.11
C GLY A 356 -8.48 -14.83 6.75
N LEU A 357 -7.23 -15.19 7.07
CA LEU A 357 -6.22 -14.25 7.54
C LEU A 357 -5.73 -13.39 6.39
N VAL A 358 -5.64 -12.09 6.62
CA VAL A 358 -4.94 -11.15 5.73
C VAL A 358 -3.73 -10.60 6.48
N PRO A 359 -2.52 -10.97 6.09
CA PRO A 359 -1.30 -10.41 6.66
C PRO A 359 -1.26 -8.89 6.54
N GLY A 360 -0.69 -8.25 7.54
CA GLY A 360 -0.62 -6.80 7.58
C GLY A 360 0.38 -6.25 6.56
N THR A 361 -0.10 -5.39 5.69
CA THR A 361 0.72 -4.65 4.71
C THR A 361 1.12 -3.26 5.21
N ARG A 362 0.83 -2.94 6.47
CA ARG A 362 1.09 -1.63 7.06
C ARG A 362 1.94 -1.78 8.31
N ILE A 363 2.83 -0.80 8.50
CA ILE A 363 3.62 -0.66 9.72
C ILE A 363 3.08 0.55 10.48
N ASN A 364 2.69 0.35 11.75
CA ASN A 364 2.52 1.45 12.67
C ASN A 364 3.89 1.85 13.19
N GLU A 365 4.21 3.13 13.19
CA GLU A 365 5.55 3.61 13.51
C GLU A 365 5.54 4.93 14.29
N MET A 366 6.62 5.12 15.05
CA MET A 366 7.03 6.43 15.54
C MET A 366 8.06 6.99 14.56
N ARG A 367 7.63 7.88 13.67
CA ARG A 367 8.50 8.49 12.66
C ARG A 367 9.29 9.61 13.25
N TYR A 368 10.62 9.55 13.13
CA TYR A 368 11.52 10.57 13.64
C TYR A 368 11.85 11.61 12.57
N MET A 369 11.92 12.88 12.96
CA MET A 369 12.57 13.94 12.17
C MET A 369 14.07 13.89 12.47
N CYS A 370 14.84 13.48 11.47
CA CYS A 370 16.27 13.17 11.66
C CYS A 370 17.20 14.35 11.42
N ASP A 371 16.68 15.53 11.13
CA ASP A 371 17.47 16.73 10.77
C ASP A 371 17.44 17.83 11.83
N PHE A 372 16.62 17.73 12.87
CA PHE A 372 16.59 18.75 13.91
C PHE A 372 16.24 18.22 15.31
N GLY A 373 16.55 19.02 16.33
CA GLY A 373 16.26 18.70 17.72
C GLY A 373 16.93 17.41 18.21
N PRO A 374 16.47 16.80 19.32
CA PRO A 374 17.11 15.61 19.87
C PRO A 374 17.06 14.39 18.94
N THR A 375 16.04 14.24 18.10
CA THR A 375 15.90 13.07 17.22
C THR A 375 16.85 13.05 16.01
N GLN A 376 17.58 14.13 15.76
CA GLN A 376 18.70 14.10 14.80
C GLN A 376 19.80 13.14 15.23
N PHE A 377 19.91 12.83 16.53
CA PHE A 377 20.93 11.95 17.10
C PHE A 377 20.44 10.51 17.18
N GLU A 378 21.19 9.56 16.61
CA GLU A 378 20.85 8.14 16.59
C GLU A 378 20.66 7.57 18.00
N GLU A 379 21.53 7.95 18.95
CA GLU A 379 21.46 7.51 20.33
C GLU A 379 20.14 7.90 21.03
N VAL A 380 19.54 9.04 20.65
CA VAL A 380 18.23 9.44 21.18
C VAL A 380 17.12 8.59 20.58
N ARG A 381 17.20 8.30 19.29
CA ARG A 381 16.22 7.43 18.63
C ARG A 381 16.26 6.02 19.21
N ARG A 382 17.47 5.45 19.44
CA ARG A 382 17.64 4.15 20.10
C ARG A 382 17.22 4.17 21.56
N ALA A 383 17.51 5.24 22.30
CA ALA A 383 17.04 5.39 23.67
C ALA A 383 15.50 5.38 23.77
N ILE A 384 14.83 6.05 22.83
CA ILE A 384 13.36 6.01 22.72
C ILE A 384 12.90 4.58 22.41
N ALA A 385 13.56 3.87 21.50
CA ALA A 385 13.20 2.50 21.16
C ALA A 385 13.28 1.56 22.40
N TYR A 386 14.28 1.72 23.26
CA TYR A 386 14.43 0.92 24.47
C TYR A 386 13.45 1.27 25.60
N ILE A 387 12.82 2.43 25.61
CA ILE A 387 11.79 2.75 26.63
C ILE A 387 10.38 2.37 26.20
N VAL A 388 10.19 1.92 24.96
CA VAL A 388 8.90 1.54 24.41
C VAL A 388 8.74 0.02 24.47
N ASP A 389 7.85 -0.47 25.33
CA ASP A 389 7.49 -1.89 25.38
C ASP A 389 6.56 -2.23 24.21
N ARG A 390 7.18 -2.48 23.04
CA ARG A 390 6.45 -2.74 21.78
C ARG A 390 5.64 -4.04 21.85
N ASP A 391 6.15 -5.06 22.55
CA ASP A 391 5.47 -6.34 22.69
C ASP A 391 4.16 -6.18 23.46
N GLU A 392 4.22 -5.50 24.62
CA GLU A 392 3.01 -5.26 25.41
C GLU A 392 2.03 -4.32 24.71
N ILE A 393 2.54 -3.26 24.08
CA ILE A 393 1.73 -2.31 23.29
C ILE A 393 1.02 -3.03 22.14
N ASN A 394 1.76 -3.82 21.36
CA ASN A 394 1.20 -4.55 20.23
C ASN A 394 0.15 -5.56 20.68
N LYS A 395 0.44 -6.29 21.77
CA LYS A 395 -0.52 -7.23 22.37
C LYS A 395 -1.81 -6.53 22.82
N GLN A 396 -1.72 -5.36 23.45
CA GLN A 396 -2.90 -4.59 23.87
C GLN A 396 -3.73 -4.10 22.67
N LEU A 397 -3.07 -3.65 21.61
CA LEU A 397 -3.76 -3.12 20.42
C LEU A 397 -4.36 -4.21 19.55
N THR A 398 -3.68 -5.34 19.40
CA THR A 398 -4.06 -6.39 18.45
C THR A 398 -4.64 -7.63 19.10
N GLY A 399 -4.70 -7.68 20.45
CA GLY A 399 -5.12 -8.88 21.17
C GLY A 399 -4.17 -10.08 20.98
N GLY A 400 -2.94 -9.82 20.52
CA GLY A 400 -1.94 -10.85 20.23
C GLY A 400 -1.94 -11.37 18.79
N TYR A 401 -2.77 -10.82 17.92
CA TYR A 401 -2.81 -11.18 16.50
C TYR A 401 -1.80 -10.38 15.64
N GLY A 402 -1.23 -9.30 16.16
CA GLY A 402 -0.19 -8.55 15.46
C GLY A 402 1.22 -8.95 15.86
N THR A 403 2.19 -8.57 15.07
CA THR A 403 3.62 -8.84 15.29
C THR A 403 4.40 -7.55 15.46
N VAL A 404 5.42 -7.56 16.33
CA VAL A 404 6.43 -6.49 16.36
C VAL A 404 7.26 -6.59 15.10
N VAL A 405 7.60 -5.46 14.50
CA VAL A 405 8.41 -5.37 13.28
C VAL A 405 9.69 -4.60 13.61
N ASP A 406 10.83 -5.12 13.18
CA ASP A 406 12.14 -4.48 13.37
C ASP A 406 12.73 -3.87 12.09
N CYS A 407 12.01 -3.99 10.99
CA CYS A 407 12.41 -3.57 9.64
C CYS A 407 11.45 -2.55 9.04
N TYR A 408 11.85 -1.93 7.95
CA TYR A 408 10.95 -1.14 7.08
C TYR A 408 10.34 -2.06 6.01
N ALA A 409 9.70 -3.12 6.47
CA ALA A 409 9.09 -4.18 5.66
C ALA A 409 8.06 -4.93 6.50
N THR A 410 7.18 -5.69 5.87
CA THR A 410 6.25 -6.61 6.53
C THR A 410 6.37 -8.01 5.94
N ASP A 411 5.96 -9.03 6.67
CA ASP A 411 5.93 -10.42 6.19
C ASP A 411 5.02 -10.61 4.98
N ALA A 412 4.18 -9.63 4.69
CA ALA A 412 3.32 -9.63 3.51
C ALA A 412 4.09 -9.33 2.20
N THR A 413 5.27 -8.67 2.27
CA THR A 413 6.08 -8.37 1.09
C THR A 413 6.91 -9.57 0.67
N THR A 414 6.82 -9.97 -0.61
CA THR A 414 7.45 -11.17 -1.16
C THR A 414 8.97 -11.21 -0.96
N ASP A 415 9.66 -10.10 -1.25
CA ASP A 415 11.11 -10.04 -1.09
C ASP A 415 11.56 -10.08 0.37
N PHE A 416 10.78 -9.47 1.29
CA PHE A 416 11.11 -9.56 2.72
C PHE A 416 10.86 -10.95 3.28
N ALA A 417 9.73 -11.56 2.96
CA ALA A 417 9.42 -12.93 3.37
C ALA A 417 10.49 -13.94 2.93
N ALA A 418 11.14 -13.69 1.76
CA ALA A 418 12.19 -14.55 1.25
C ALA A 418 13.53 -14.44 2.02
N ILE A 419 13.80 -13.32 2.70
CA ILE A 419 15.10 -13.04 3.31
C ILE A 419 15.06 -12.89 4.83
N LYS A 420 13.89 -12.78 5.45
CA LYS A 420 13.76 -12.45 6.89
C LYS A 420 14.54 -13.40 7.79
N ASP A 421 14.49 -14.68 7.53
CA ASP A 421 15.19 -15.70 8.32
C ASP A 421 16.72 -15.55 8.22
N ASP A 422 17.23 -15.06 7.10
CA ASP A 422 18.66 -14.85 6.87
C ASP A 422 19.22 -13.67 7.66
N ILE A 423 18.39 -12.65 7.93
CA ILE A 423 18.81 -11.43 8.64
C ILE A 423 18.37 -11.38 10.11
N GLU A 424 17.46 -12.26 10.53
CA GLU A 424 16.86 -12.28 11.87
C GLU A 424 17.90 -12.18 12.99
N SER A 425 18.97 -12.98 12.90
CA SER A 425 20.01 -13.03 13.93
C SER A 425 20.87 -11.76 14.06
N GLU A 426 20.82 -10.88 13.05
CA GLU A 426 21.59 -9.63 13.02
C GLU A 426 20.73 -8.41 13.37
N LEU A 427 19.40 -8.55 13.41
CA LEU A 427 18.49 -7.48 13.79
C LEU A 427 18.59 -7.13 15.29
N ILE A 428 18.48 -5.86 15.59
CA ILE A 428 18.38 -5.36 16.97
C ILE A 428 16.90 -5.31 17.33
N HIS A 429 16.49 -6.21 18.23
CA HIS A 429 15.13 -6.24 18.75
C HIS A 429 14.93 -5.25 19.89
N TYR A 430 15.03 -4.02 19.78
CA TYR A 430 14.87 -2.99 20.81
C TYR A 430 13.82 -3.33 21.89
N SER A 431 14.07 -4.43 22.62
CA SER A 431 13.22 -4.85 23.76
C SER A 431 13.33 -3.84 24.89
N TYR A 432 12.22 -3.65 25.61
CA TYR A 432 12.16 -2.70 26.72
C TYR A 432 13.31 -2.88 27.71
N ASP A 433 14.16 -1.84 27.87
CA ASP A 433 15.34 -1.87 28.73
C ASP A 433 15.77 -0.42 29.09
N LEU A 434 15.37 0.03 30.28
CA LEU A 434 15.70 1.37 30.77
C LEU A 434 17.21 1.62 30.97
N ASP A 435 17.97 0.58 31.28
CA ASP A 435 19.42 0.73 31.51
C ASP A 435 20.13 0.92 30.17
N LYS A 436 19.74 0.18 29.14
CA LYS A 436 20.24 0.43 27.79
C LYS A 436 19.84 1.81 27.27
N ALA A 437 18.59 2.24 27.49
CA ALA A 437 18.14 3.57 27.11
C ALA A 437 19.00 4.67 27.75
N LYS A 438 19.30 4.56 29.03
CA LYS A 438 20.20 5.50 29.73
C LYS A 438 21.62 5.44 29.18
N GLN A 439 22.11 4.23 28.85
CA GLN A 439 23.48 4.08 28.33
C GLN A 439 23.60 4.73 26.93
N GLU A 440 22.63 4.55 26.03
CA GLU A 440 22.60 5.25 24.74
C GLU A 440 22.72 6.78 24.91
N LEU A 441 21.95 7.33 25.87
CA LEU A 441 22.02 8.77 26.15
C LEU A 441 23.38 9.20 26.72
N ILE A 442 23.99 8.40 27.59
CA ILE A 442 25.31 8.67 28.15
C ILE A 442 26.38 8.64 27.05
N ASP A 443 26.37 7.59 26.22
CA ASP A 443 27.31 7.41 25.12
C ASP A 443 27.17 8.54 24.07
N GLY A 444 25.93 9.02 23.88
CA GLY A 444 25.59 10.16 23.05
C GLY A 444 25.90 11.53 23.67
N GLY A 445 26.43 11.60 24.89
CA GLY A 445 26.81 12.86 25.54
C GLY A 445 25.69 13.64 26.20
N TRP A 446 24.49 13.03 26.39
CA TRP A 446 23.37 13.61 27.12
C TRP A 446 23.56 13.50 28.63
N THR A 447 24.64 14.09 29.12
CA THR A 447 25.17 13.95 30.49
C THR A 447 25.09 15.20 31.33
N LEU A 448 24.53 16.29 30.81
CA LEU A 448 24.44 17.57 31.48
C LEU A 448 23.02 17.82 32.03
N ASN A 449 22.94 18.73 33.02
CA ASN A 449 21.68 19.29 33.51
C ASN A 449 21.43 20.71 32.92
N GLU A 450 20.38 21.39 33.33
CA GLU A 450 20.00 22.74 32.83
C GLU A 450 21.05 23.84 33.05
N LYS A 451 22.02 23.58 33.92
CA LYS A 451 23.11 24.53 34.23
C LYS A 451 24.41 24.22 33.49
N GLY A 452 24.45 23.14 32.69
CA GLY A 452 25.63 22.62 32.06
C GLY A 452 26.56 21.85 33.02
N GLU A 453 26.06 21.47 34.20
CA GLU A 453 26.74 20.61 35.15
C GLU A 453 26.39 19.14 34.88
N GLU A 454 27.10 18.19 35.49
CA GLU A 454 26.83 16.77 35.40
C GLU A 454 25.41 16.43 35.86
N TYR A 455 24.65 15.73 35.02
CA TYR A 455 23.27 15.27 35.31
C TYR A 455 23.27 14.24 36.44
N LYS A 456 22.42 14.46 37.45
CA LYS A 456 22.25 13.58 38.61
C LYS A 456 20.86 13.00 38.65
N GLU A 457 20.77 11.69 38.37
CA GLU A 457 19.53 10.95 38.45
C GLU A 457 18.84 11.11 39.82
N GLY A 458 17.52 11.29 39.83
CA GLY A 458 16.73 11.53 41.02
C GLY A 458 16.82 12.96 41.59
N THR A 459 17.70 13.81 41.07
CA THR A 459 17.84 15.21 41.48
C THR A 459 17.47 16.16 40.33
N ASP A 460 18.11 15.95 39.18
CA ASP A 460 17.86 16.72 37.97
C ASP A 460 16.67 16.08 37.19
N LYS A 461 15.81 16.93 36.67
CA LYS A 461 14.59 16.44 35.99
C LYS A 461 14.88 15.98 34.57
N TYR A 462 15.69 16.75 33.82
CA TYR A 462 15.95 16.52 32.41
C TYR A 462 17.42 16.52 32.08
N ARG A 463 17.79 15.75 31.05
CA ARG A 463 19.15 15.74 30.49
C ARG A 463 19.33 16.83 29.45
N TYR A 464 20.56 17.26 29.29
CA TYR A 464 21.03 18.22 28.30
C TYR A 464 22.32 17.72 27.67
N LYS A 465 22.58 18.20 26.46
CA LYS A 465 23.84 18.02 25.71
C LYS A 465 24.28 19.36 25.16
N GLU A 466 25.57 19.65 25.14
CA GLU A 466 26.09 20.81 24.43
C GLU A 466 26.20 20.51 22.94
N VAL A 467 25.54 21.34 22.13
CA VAL A 467 25.52 21.25 20.66
C VAL A 467 25.83 22.65 20.13
N ASP A 468 26.87 22.77 19.33
CA ASP A 468 27.32 24.07 18.75
C ASP A 468 27.50 25.21 19.77
N GLY A 469 27.87 24.85 21.01
CA GLY A 469 28.09 25.81 22.10
C GLY A 469 26.84 26.23 22.88
N GLU A 470 25.68 25.62 22.56
CA GLU A 470 24.43 25.83 23.28
C GLU A 470 23.96 24.55 23.97
N LEU A 471 23.27 24.71 25.11
CA LEU A 471 22.67 23.57 25.82
C LEU A 471 21.35 23.17 25.20
N MET A 472 21.37 22.05 24.47
CA MET A 472 20.15 21.41 23.95
C MET A 472 19.52 20.54 25.04
N LYS A 473 18.24 20.81 25.36
CA LYS A 473 17.45 19.99 26.26
C LYS A 473 17.03 18.71 25.58
N LEU A 474 17.06 17.58 26.29
CA LEU A 474 16.45 16.31 25.83
C LEU A 474 14.92 16.42 25.93
N LYS A 475 14.30 17.07 24.95
CA LYS A 475 12.87 17.30 24.83
C LYS A 475 12.39 16.89 23.46
N VAL A 476 11.40 16.01 23.42
CA VAL A 476 10.75 15.62 22.18
C VAL A 476 9.29 16.10 22.18
N GLU A 477 8.88 16.65 21.04
CA GLU A 477 7.52 17.07 20.74
C GLU A 477 6.93 16.11 19.70
N VAL A 478 5.76 15.56 19.99
CA VAL A 478 5.09 14.54 19.18
C VAL A 478 3.82 15.07 18.58
N ALA A 479 3.63 14.90 17.27
CA ALA A 479 2.36 15.14 16.59
C ALA A 479 1.61 13.83 16.38
N CYS A 480 0.34 13.79 16.75
CA CYS A 480 -0.50 12.59 16.60
C CYS A 480 -1.95 12.96 16.24
N CYS A 481 -2.73 11.98 15.83
CA CYS A 481 -4.19 12.10 15.72
C CYS A 481 -4.89 11.56 16.97
N GLU A 482 -6.20 11.74 17.06
CA GLU A 482 -7.02 11.13 18.11
C GLU A 482 -7.50 9.74 17.68
N ASP A 483 -6.60 8.76 17.74
CA ASP A 483 -6.87 7.36 17.46
C ASP A 483 -6.46 6.46 18.64
N ASP A 484 -6.82 5.20 18.61
CA ASP A 484 -6.57 4.27 19.72
C ASP A 484 -5.08 3.98 19.92
N TYR A 485 -4.29 3.96 18.84
CA TYR A 485 -2.84 3.83 18.91
C TYR A 485 -2.22 5.02 19.65
N SER A 486 -2.56 6.23 19.22
CA SER A 486 -2.07 7.47 19.83
C SER A 486 -2.47 7.59 21.31
N LYS A 487 -3.70 7.24 21.66
CA LYS A 487 -4.16 7.24 23.07
C LYS A 487 -3.34 6.31 23.94
N LEU A 488 -3.06 5.08 23.46
CA LEU A 488 -2.24 4.14 24.20
C LEU A 488 -0.80 4.64 24.33
N TYR A 489 -0.16 5.05 23.23
CA TYR A 489 1.22 5.56 23.24
C TYR A 489 1.37 6.76 24.18
N ASN A 490 0.46 7.71 24.11
CA ASN A 490 0.44 8.90 24.97
C ASN A 490 0.20 8.58 26.47
N THR A 491 -0.32 7.39 26.76
CA THR A 491 -0.51 6.91 28.15
C THR A 491 0.74 6.23 28.67
N VAL A 492 1.39 5.39 27.87
CA VAL A 492 2.45 4.50 28.36
C VAL A 492 3.87 5.06 28.16
N ILE A 493 4.13 5.85 27.11
CA ILE A 493 5.50 6.30 26.77
C ILE A 493 5.99 7.45 27.64
N PRO A 494 5.22 8.54 27.89
CA PRO A 494 5.74 9.69 28.64
C PRO A 494 6.27 9.35 30.04
N PRO A 495 5.63 8.46 30.85
CA PRO A 495 6.21 8.07 32.14
C PRO A 495 7.55 7.36 32.05
N GLU A 496 7.77 6.59 30.96
CA GLU A 496 9.05 5.89 30.74
C GLU A 496 10.14 6.86 30.29
N ALA A 497 9.79 7.86 29.46
CA ALA A 497 10.69 8.93 29.06
C ALA A 497 11.21 9.76 30.26
N GLU A 498 10.35 10.05 31.23
CA GLU A 498 10.75 10.77 32.45
C GLU A 498 11.81 9.98 33.25
N LYS A 499 11.74 8.63 33.28
CA LYS A 499 12.72 7.79 34.01
C LYS A 499 14.14 7.88 33.45
N ILE A 500 14.29 8.28 32.19
CA ILE A 500 15.59 8.46 31.54
C ILE A 500 16.00 9.95 31.42
N GLY A 501 15.25 10.87 32.04
CA GLY A 501 15.51 12.30 32.01
C GLY A 501 15.12 12.99 30.70
N MET A 502 14.17 12.45 29.96
CA MET A 502 13.63 13.01 28.72
C MET A 502 12.30 13.73 29.01
N GLU A 503 12.12 14.93 28.46
CA GLU A 503 10.81 15.58 28.40
C GLU A 503 10.08 15.10 27.15
N TYR A 504 8.93 14.46 27.34
CA TYR A 504 8.10 13.92 26.26
C TYR A 504 6.76 14.65 26.25
N LYS A 505 6.44 15.34 25.16
CA LYS A 505 5.19 16.06 24.99
C LYS A 505 4.50 15.63 23.70
N TYR A 506 3.19 15.64 23.69
CA TYR A 506 2.42 15.36 22.50
C TYR A 506 1.33 16.39 22.26
N THR A 507 1.00 16.58 21.00
CA THR A 507 -0.10 17.43 20.53
C THR A 507 -0.97 16.61 19.60
N SER A 508 -2.26 16.52 19.95
CA SER A 508 -3.27 15.89 19.11
C SER A 508 -3.83 16.92 18.13
N MET A 509 -3.96 16.53 16.86
CA MET A 509 -4.44 17.39 15.78
C MET A 509 -5.17 16.57 14.72
N ASP A 510 -5.88 17.24 13.82
CA ASP A 510 -6.49 16.59 12.68
C ASP A 510 -5.43 16.06 11.70
N PHE A 511 -5.84 15.07 10.87
CA PHE A 511 -4.93 14.37 9.97
C PHE A 511 -4.27 15.31 8.95
N ALA A 512 -5.03 16.26 8.36
CA ALA A 512 -4.50 17.15 7.34
C ALA A 512 -3.45 18.10 7.91
N LEU A 513 -3.70 18.67 9.09
CA LEU A 513 -2.73 19.50 9.79
C LEU A 513 -1.47 18.71 10.15
N ARG A 514 -1.61 17.47 10.62
CA ARG A 514 -0.47 16.58 10.92
C ARG A 514 0.38 16.31 9.68
N ILE A 515 -0.24 16.06 8.51
CA ILE A 515 0.47 15.88 7.24
C ILE A 515 1.19 17.14 6.80
N ASN A 516 0.58 18.33 6.96
CA ASN A 516 1.24 19.60 6.65
C ASN A 516 2.49 19.81 7.50
N HIS A 517 2.44 19.47 8.80
CA HIS A 517 3.62 19.52 9.68
C HIS A 517 4.69 18.49 9.27
N LEU A 518 4.28 17.26 8.95
CA LEU A 518 5.18 16.19 8.52
C LEU A 518 5.94 16.58 7.25
N ASN A 519 5.23 17.07 6.23
CA ASN A 519 5.79 17.44 4.94
C ASN A 519 6.28 18.90 4.90
N ARG A 520 6.17 19.62 6.02
CA ARG A 520 6.57 21.04 6.18
C ARG A 520 5.93 21.97 5.16
N GLN A 521 4.67 21.69 4.80
CA GLN A 521 3.92 22.53 3.85
C GLN A 521 3.53 23.85 4.50
N GLY A 522 4.19 24.95 4.06
CA GLY A 522 4.00 26.28 4.66
C GLY A 522 4.51 26.40 6.10
N ILE A 523 5.44 25.53 6.52
CA ILE A 523 6.08 25.51 7.83
C ILE A 523 7.55 25.92 7.68
N ASP A 524 7.88 27.12 8.14
CA ASP A 524 9.26 27.63 8.06
C ASP A 524 10.17 27.01 9.14
N GLU A 525 9.63 26.79 10.35
CA GLU A 525 10.36 26.20 11.46
C GLU A 525 9.61 24.95 11.98
N PRO A 526 10.21 23.74 11.83
CA PRO A 526 9.56 22.51 12.31
C PRO A 526 9.55 22.46 13.85
N GLU A 527 8.40 22.05 14.41
CA GLU A 527 8.19 22.00 15.86
C GLU A 527 8.24 20.57 16.41
N TYR A 528 7.79 19.58 15.62
CA TYR A 528 7.59 18.21 16.07
C TYR A 528 8.75 17.32 15.65
N ASN A 529 9.30 16.60 16.63
CA ASN A 529 10.41 15.65 16.41
C ASN A 529 9.93 14.25 16.04
N ILE A 530 8.68 13.92 16.42
CA ILE A 530 8.10 12.59 16.23
C ILE A 530 6.69 12.74 15.67
N PHE A 531 6.35 11.87 14.72
CA PHE A 531 5.00 11.72 14.22
C PHE A 531 4.55 10.27 14.41
N TYR A 532 3.40 10.06 15.06
CA TYR A 532 2.78 8.74 15.04
C TYR A 532 2.12 8.56 13.68
N SER A 533 2.52 7.52 12.99
CA SER A 533 2.14 7.25 11.60
C SER A 533 1.80 5.79 11.40
N SER A 534 1.08 5.51 10.33
CA SER A 534 0.89 4.18 9.80
C SER A 534 1.18 4.25 8.30
N ILE A 535 2.17 3.48 7.84
CA ILE A 535 2.58 3.45 6.44
C ILE A 535 2.26 2.11 5.81
N GLY A 536 1.71 2.12 4.58
CA GLY A 536 1.61 0.93 3.75
C GLY A 536 2.97 0.60 3.12
N ILE A 537 3.32 -0.67 3.13
CA ILE A 537 4.52 -1.18 2.45
C ILE A 537 4.03 -1.94 1.21
N PRO A 538 4.08 -1.34 0.03
CA PRO A 538 3.71 -2.01 -1.22
C PRO A 538 4.81 -2.99 -1.65
N GLU A 539 4.50 -3.91 -2.58
CA GLU A 539 5.49 -4.81 -3.18
C GLU A 539 6.60 -4.04 -3.90
N ILE A 540 6.25 -2.99 -4.64
CA ILE A 540 7.21 -2.10 -5.28
C ILE A 540 7.35 -0.83 -4.44
N LEU A 541 8.49 -0.67 -3.78
CA LEU A 541 8.84 0.52 -3.02
C LEU A 541 10.21 1.04 -3.43
N PHE A 542 10.28 2.26 -3.90
CA PHE A 542 11.53 2.91 -4.30
C PHE A 542 12.33 3.38 -3.07
N TYR A 543 12.95 2.44 -2.35
CA TYR A 543 13.74 2.69 -1.14
C TYR A 543 14.83 3.74 -1.36
N TRP A 544 15.40 3.79 -2.57
CA TRP A 544 16.41 4.78 -2.98
C TRP A 544 15.91 6.21 -3.05
N ASN A 545 14.59 6.42 -3.12
CA ASN A 545 13.98 7.74 -3.02
C ASN A 545 13.62 8.07 -1.56
N CYS A 546 13.15 7.08 -0.80
CA CYS A 546 12.70 7.26 0.58
C CYS A 546 13.83 7.67 1.54
N PHE A 547 15.08 7.35 1.20
CA PHE A 547 16.23 7.59 2.06
C PHE A 547 17.39 8.32 1.35
N ASP A 548 17.10 9.03 0.26
CA ASP A 548 18.01 9.94 -0.41
C ASP A 548 17.79 11.37 0.10
N ASP A 549 18.88 12.08 0.36
CA ASP A 549 18.89 13.46 0.84
C ASP A 549 18.90 14.52 -0.28
N ASP A 550 18.56 14.13 -1.50
CA ASP A 550 18.31 15.07 -2.59
C ASP A 550 17.19 16.04 -2.19
N PRO A 551 17.40 17.37 -2.31
CA PRO A 551 16.40 18.35 -1.91
C PRO A 551 15.02 18.18 -2.58
N SER A 552 14.96 17.61 -3.78
CA SER A 552 13.69 17.34 -4.49
C SER A 552 12.89 16.18 -3.89
N LEU A 553 13.54 15.30 -3.13
CA LEU A 553 12.92 14.15 -2.49
C LEU A 553 12.54 14.42 -1.02
N MET A 554 13.11 15.48 -0.42
CA MET A 554 12.83 15.84 0.96
C MET A 554 11.39 16.31 1.15
N GLY A 555 10.70 15.74 2.13
CA GLY A 555 9.31 16.06 2.46
C GLY A 555 8.26 15.41 1.53
N SER A 556 8.69 14.75 0.46
CA SER A 556 7.82 13.97 -0.44
C SER A 556 8.09 12.47 -0.32
N TRP A 557 9.29 12.02 -0.65
CA TRP A 557 9.76 10.64 -0.48
C TRP A 557 10.50 10.45 0.85
N ASN A 558 11.53 11.27 1.09
CA ASN A 558 12.27 11.25 2.35
C ASN A 558 11.55 12.14 3.39
N VAL A 559 10.51 11.60 3.97
CA VAL A 559 9.68 12.29 4.98
C VAL A 559 10.23 12.21 6.40
N ASN A 560 11.35 11.49 6.60
CA ASN A 560 12.13 11.47 7.83
C ASN A 560 13.18 12.57 7.85
N TYR A 561 13.44 13.23 6.73
CA TYR A 561 14.51 14.21 6.52
C TYR A 561 15.88 13.67 6.94
N ILE A 562 16.10 12.36 6.70
CA ILE A 562 17.36 11.72 7.06
C ILE A 562 18.40 11.95 5.95
N SER A 563 19.62 12.32 6.37
CA SER A 563 20.81 12.33 5.52
C SER A 563 21.79 11.30 6.07
N ASP A 564 21.74 10.08 5.58
CA ASP A 564 22.61 8.98 5.98
C ASP A 564 23.32 8.38 4.76
N PRO A 565 24.65 8.46 4.68
CA PRO A 565 25.39 8.01 3.50
C PRO A 565 25.34 6.50 3.29
N GLU A 566 25.13 5.69 4.35
CA GLU A 566 25.04 4.24 4.25
C GLU A 566 23.71 3.81 3.65
N LEU A 567 22.58 4.32 4.18
CA LEU A 567 21.24 4.05 3.63
C LEU A 567 21.13 4.52 2.17
N LYS A 568 21.60 5.73 1.88
CA LYS A 568 21.63 6.28 0.53
C LYS A 568 22.44 5.41 -0.43
N ALA A 569 23.66 4.99 -0.03
CA ALA A 569 24.53 4.18 -0.89
C ALA A 569 23.89 2.80 -1.18
N ILE A 570 23.38 2.12 -0.15
CA ILE A 570 22.75 0.81 -0.33
C ILE A 570 21.48 0.95 -1.22
N GLY A 571 20.67 1.99 -0.98
CA GLY A 571 19.50 2.27 -1.82
C GLY A 571 19.88 2.46 -3.29
N LYS A 572 20.92 3.25 -3.57
CA LYS A 572 21.40 3.44 -4.95
C LYS A 572 22.01 2.17 -5.58
N GLU A 573 22.60 1.28 -4.77
CA GLU A 573 23.04 -0.03 -5.26
C GLU A 573 21.82 -0.92 -5.58
N MET A 574 20.78 -0.91 -4.74
CA MET A 574 19.52 -1.64 -5.00
C MET A 574 18.85 -1.18 -6.30
N GLN A 575 18.78 0.14 -6.51
CA GLN A 575 18.22 0.72 -7.73
C GLN A 575 18.87 0.16 -9.00
N LYS A 576 20.19 -0.06 -8.94
CA LYS A 576 21.03 -0.43 -10.10
C LYS A 576 21.16 -1.93 -10.34
N VAL A 577 20.46 -2.74 -9.58
CA VAL A 577 20.45 -4.19 -9.82
C VAL A 577 19.73 -4.48 -11.12
N ASP A 578 20.25 -5.42 -11.90
CA ASP A 578 19.55 -5.93 -13.07
C ASP A 578 18.21 -6.53 -12.65
N PRO A 579 17.08 -6.21 -13.31
CA PRO A 579 15.76 -6.76 -12.97
C PRO A 579 15.70 -8.30 -12.91
N GLU A 580 16.58 -9.00 -13.65
CA GLU A 580 16.66 -10.47 -13.63
C GLU A 580 17.49 -11.01 -12.44
N ASP A 581 18.30 -10.16 -11.75
CA ASP A 581 19.15 -10.56 -10.61
C ASP A 581 18.39 -10.43 -9.28
N ILE A 582 17.35 -11.23 -9.09
CA ILE A 582 16.51 -11.25 -7.88
C ILE A 582 17.34 -11.52 -6.62
N ASP A 583 18.30 -12.45 -6.71
CA ASP A 583 19.16 -12.81 -5.55
C ASP A 583 20.09 -11.64 -5.17
N GLY A 584 20.63 -10.93 -6.17
CA GLY A 584 21.43 -9.72 -5.96
C GLY A 584 20.62 -8.61 -5.28
N PHE A 585 19.40 -8.38 -5.74
CA PHE A 585 18.50 -7.41 -5.13
C PHE A 585 18.18 -7.78 -3.67
N ARG A 586 17.73 -9.01 -3.41
CA ARG A 586 17.38 -9.51 -2.08
C ARG A 586 18.53 -9.41 -1.09
N LYS A 587 19.75 -9.68 -1.54
CA LYS A 587 20.95 -9.52 -0.71
C LYS A 587 21.20 -8.05 -0.30
N LEU A 588 21.03 -7.11 -1.22
CA LEU A 588 21.15 -5.67 -0.91
C LEU A 588 19.98 -5.19 -0.06
N TYR A 589 18.79 -5.70 -0.33
CA TYR A 589 17.60 -5.41 0.46
C TYR A 589 17.76 -5.84 1.93
N GLY A 590 18.33 -7.03 2.19
CA GLY A 590 18.67 -7.46 3.54
C GLY A 590 19.66 -6.53 4.23
N LYS A 591 20.73 -6.12 3.53
CA LYS A 591 21.69 -5.13 4.05
C LYS A 591 21.01 -3.78 4.36
N PHE A 592 20.09 -3.36 3.50
CA PHE A 592 19.32 -2.13 3.70
C PHE A 592 18.48 -2.22 4.98
N GLN A 593 17.77 -3.33 5.19
CA GLN A 593 16.93 -3.53 6.38
C GLN A 593 17.77 -3.54 7.67
N LEU A 594 18.96 -4.16 7.66
CA LEU A 594 19.89 -4.13 8.80
C LEU A 594 20.42 -2.71 9.08
N ALA A 595 20.77 -1.96 8.05
CA ALA A 595 21.20 -0.58 8.19
C ALA A 595 20.05 0.30 8.72
N TYR A 596 18.83 0.14 8.18
CA TYR A 596 17.65 0.84 8.65
C TYR A 596 17.38 0.57 10.14
N ASN A 597 17.37 -0.71 10.54
CA ASN A 597 17.18 -1.12 11.93
C ASN A 597 18.20 -0.47 12.88
N LYS A 598 19.47 -0.37 12.47
CA LYS A 598 20.54 0.26 13.26
C LYS A 598 20.40 1.78 13.33
N LYS A 599 20.09 2.44 12.21
CA LYS A 599 19.97 3.91 12.10
C LYS A 599 18.66 4.47 12.64
N LEU A 600 17.64 3.64 12.61
CA LEU A 600 16.31 3.90 13.16
C LEU A 600 15.70 5.23 12.69
N PRO A 601 15.52 5.46 11.39
CA PRO A 601 14.82 6.66 10.90
C PRO A 601 13.39 6.77 11.42
N SER A 602 12.75 5.64 11.67
CA SER A 602 11.56 5.51 12.49
C SER A 602 11.65 4.24 13.34
N LEU A 603 10.89 4.20 14.43
CA LEU A 603 10.70 2.99 15.22
C LEU A 603 9.46 2.28 14.72
N PRO A 604 9.59 1.15 14.02
CA PRO A 604 8.45 0.30 13.70
C PRO A 604 7.83 -0.23 15.00
N MET A 605 6.55 -0.01 15.20
CA MET A 605 5.83 -0.44 16.41
C MET A 605 5.24 -1.83 16.26
N GLY A 606 4.78 -2.13 15.07
CA GLY A 606 4.21 -3.43 14.74
C GLY A 606 3.38 -3.38 13.47
N SER A 607 3.09 -4.56 12.96
CA SER A 607 2.13 -4.80 11.89
C SER A 607 0.96 -5.59 12.46
N GLY A 608 -0.26 -5.11 12.21
CA GLY A 608 -1.48 -5.83 12.55
C GLY A 608 -1.77 -6.89 11.49
N VAL A 609 -2.70 -7.77 11.82
CA VAL A 609 -3.37 -8.63 10.84
C VAL A 609 -4.85 -8.29 10.84
N SER A 610 -5.55 -8.64 9.77
CA SER A 610 -7.00 -8.64 9.77
C SER A 610 -7.53 -10.02 9.40
N TYR A 611 -8.73 -10.32 9.87
CA TYR A 611 -9.50 -11.47 9.39
C TYR A 611 -10.65 -10.95 8.54
N MET A 612 -10.76 -11.47 7.34
CA MET A 612 -11.89 -11.19 6.49
C MET A 612 -12.91 -12.31 6.65
N PHE A 613 -14.13 -11.94 7.03
CA PHE A 613 -15.28 -12.82 7.15
C PHE A 613 -16.19 -12.59 5.95
N PHE A 614 -16.66 -13.67 5.33
CA PHE A 614 -17.44 -13.57 4.11
C PHE A 614 -18.52 -14.64 4.01
N ASN A 615 -19.54 -14.34 3.22
CA ASN A 615 -20.70 -15.19 2.96
C ASN A 615 -20.26 -16.57 2.41
N PRO A 616 -20.62 -17.70 3.04
CA PRO A 616 -20.21 -19.03 2.58
C PRO A 616 -20.68 -19.40 1.17
N LYS A 617 -21.70 -18.71 0.65
CA LYS A 617 -22.16 -18.86 -0.75
C LYS A 617 -21.26 -18.16 -1.77
N LEU A 618 -20.42 -17.24 -1.31
CA LEU A 618 -19.41 -16.58 -2.14
C LEU A 618 -18.20 -17.53 -2.26
N LYS A 619 -18.15 -18.29 -3.34
CA LYS A 619 -17.11 -19.27 -3.62
C LYS A 619 -15.90 -18.60 -4.25
N ASN A 620 -14.74 -19.21 -4.09
CA ASN A 620 -13.47 -18.76 -4.63
C ASN A 620 -13.07 -17.34 -4.22
N PHE A 621 -13.66 -16.82 -3.13
CA PHE A 621 -13.26 -15.57 -2.51
C PHE A 621 -12.14 -15.85 -1.53
N VAL A 622 -10.90 -15.46 -1.87
CA VAL A 622 -9.70 -15.77 -1.11
C VAL A 622 -9.09 -14.48 -0.55
N PRO A 623 -9.16 -14.27 0.79
CA PRO A 623 -8.48 -13.16 1.45
C PRO A 623 -6.96 -13.23 1.27
N ARG A 624 -6.34 -12.14 0.82
CA ARG A 624 -4.90 -12.06 0.51
C ARG A 624 -4.31 -10.71 0.90
N ALA A 625 -3.01 -10.70 1.20
CA ALA A 625 -2.24 -9.46 1.34
C ALA A 625 -2.11 -8.73 -0.01
N HIS A 626 -1.90 -7.43 0.02
CA HIS A 626 -1.70 -6.54 -1.15
C HIS A 626 -2.84 -6.55 -2.19
N VAL A 627 -3.86 -7.37 -2.01
CA VAL A 627 -5.00 -7.47 -2.92
C VAL A 627 -6.21 -6.74 -2.35
N GLY A 628 -6.71 -5.77 -3.08
CA GLY A 628 -7.97 -5.12 -2.73
C GLY A 628 -9.16 -6.08 -2.87
N TRP A 629 -10.23 -5.83 -2.12
CA TRP A 629 -11.46 -6.63 -2.20
C TRP A 629 -12.00 -6.80 -3.62
N GLY A 630 -11.78 -5.80 -4.50
CA GLY A 630 -12.20 -5.84 -5.90
C GLY A 630 -11.59 -7.02 -6.66
N ALA A 631 -10.28 -7.23 -6.52
CA ALA A 631 -9.59 -8.36 -7.17
C ALA A 631 -10.01 -9.71 -6.57
N MET A 632 -10.31 -9.78 -5.25
CA MET A 632 -10.89 -10.99 -4.65
C MET A 632 -12.28 -11.31 -5.22
N VAL A 633 -13.08 -10.29 -5.50
CA VAL A 633 -14.41 -10.42 -6.11
C VAL A 633 -14.32 -10.88 -7.57
N LEU A 634 -13.27 -10.53 -8.31
CA LEU A 634 -13.07 -10.98 -9.70
C LEU A 634 -12.94 -12.50 -9.82
N ASP A 635 -12.28 -13.14 -8.85
CA ASP A 635 -12.14 -14.60 -8.82
C ASP A 635 -13.40 -15.29 -8.23
N ALA A 636 -14.31 -14.54 -7.61
CA ALA A 636 -15.42 -15.10 -6.86
C ALA A 636 -16.68 -15.30 -7.72
N TYR A 637 -17.54 -16.25 -7.27
CA TYR A 637 -18.85 -16.50 -7.84
C TYR A 637 -19.84 -16.95 -6.76
N PHE A 638 -21.15 -16.81 -7.00
CA PHE A 638 -22.16 -17.39 -6.12
C PHE A 638 -22.52 -18.81 -6.59
N GLU A 639 -22.52 -19.75 -5.65
CA GLU A 639 -23.15 -21.06 -5.85
C GLU A 639 -24.68 -20.89 -5.82
N GLU A 640 -25.42 -21.49 -6.79
CA GLU A 640 -26.89 -21.41 -6.90
C GLU A 640 -27.61 -21.97 -5.65
#